data_7af44169396f9f9ec549782d60554233
#
_entry.id   7af44169396f9f9ec549782d60554233
#
_cell.length_a   1.000
_cell.length_b   1.000
_cell.length_c   1.000
_cell.angle_alpha   90.00
_cell.angle_beta   90.00
_cell.angle_gamma   90.00
#
_symmetry.space_group_name_H-M   'P 1'
#
loop_
_entity.id
_entity.type
_entity.pdbx_description
1 polymer ?
#
loop_
_entity_poly.entity_id
_entity_poly.type
_entity_poly.pdbx_seq_one_letter_code
_entity_poly.pdbx_strand_id
1 'polypeptide(L)'
;MTGTPSTGRVLRTGRTLARLLLVWAAVTGALVWLDSWLSGFAMRAWWHPPVAALLLGVSAAVVWPLVMRVALPIAFFTLGLGSFLLMGAGVLAVFYAIPGVEVHSFATSVVVAVAMAGITGVISSVLAVNEDELFFRRVRRRATAQLVDCPPGVLFLQIDGLGHDVARRAVRDGSMPTFAAWLRAESHVLRSWHTDWSSQTGASVCGILHGSNDDVLGFRWYEKDRDAVVAVSHPEDAAEVERRHSDGRGLLAGGGAGRGNLFTGDAPHVSLTMSSLAVVVARRSRRERRARDRIGAGYYAYFANPFNALRTIVVSLVDVYRELAAAARQRRADVRPRVKRGGIYPLARPGTTVISRDVVVNALLEDMMAGRPVVYADFLGYDEVAHHSGIERFDTLEVLRGIDQQIGRLWRAAQLAPRSYHLACLSDHGQTQGQTFTDRFGESVEALVGRLCGGPAAPPQRRRLFGLRFSDPAADSRRPAESWQVTSALAEGGGLIARRLRERTARAGTLTPATPAAEHGAVARVAPGVVVTVSGHMAHVSFTDVPGRAPLETIERGWPHLLPSLVDHPGIGFLLVHSAEFGPVALGRDGLRRLHTGVVIGEDPLMPYGEHAAALVARASTFPHCPDVVINSRYDPHTDEASPFEPHVGSHGGLGGPQQRGFLLHPRSFADPGEIVGAEHLHRVLRGWLTDLGHPEPDGDRPRSGARSTDTVAAQA
;
A
#
# COMPACT_ATOMS: atom_id res chain seq x y z
N MET A 1 -0.55 46.35 33.30
CA MET A 1 0.85 46.62 32.88
C MET A 1 0.99 46.17 31.40
N THR A 2 1.07 47.17 30.54
CA THR A 2 1.05 47.08 29.09
C THR A 2 2.48 46.80 28.58
N GLY A 3 2.75 45.59 28.12
CA GLY A 3 4.04 45.15 27.57
C GLY A 3 3.95 44.85 26.07
N THR A 4 4.45 45.73 25.29
CA THR A 4 4.83 45.82 23.87
C THR A 4 4.73 44.56 23.00
N PRO A 5 3.75 44.48 22.05
CA PRO A 5 3.72 43.42 21.01
C PRO A 5 4.50 43.75 19.74
N SER A 6 5.29 44.85 19.69
CA SER A 6 5.83 45.38 18.43
C SER A 6 7.16 44.74 17.95
N THR A 7 8.06 44.37 18.82
CA THR A 7 9.40 43.83 18.46
C THR A 7 9.37 42.45 17.81
N GLY A 8 8.49 41.55 18.23
CA GLY A 8 8.36 40.23 17.65
C GLY A 8 7.75 40.23 16.26
N ARG A 9 6.93 41.22 15.91
CA ARG A 9 6.31 41.37 14.59
C ARG A 9 7.32 41.91 13.58
N VAL A 10 8.11 42.93 13.98
CA VAL A 10 9.15 43.56 13.14
C VAL A 10 10.26 42.54 12.78
N LEU A 11 10.76 41.76 13.76
CA LEU A 11 11.79 40.71 13.51
C LEU A 11 11.27 39.60 12.59
N ARG A 12 9.99 39.23 12.67
CA ARG A 12 9.39 38.22 11.78
C ARG A 12 9.19 38.75 10.37
N THR A 13 8.77 39.99 10.21
CA THR A 13 8.63 40.63 8.90
C THR A 13 10.00 40.78 8.23
N GLY A 14 11.04 41.18 8.99
CA GLY A 14 12.40 41.28 8.50
C GLY A 14 12.98 39.96 8.00
N ARG A 15 12.77 38.85 8.74
CA ARG A 15 13.19 37.50 8.30
C ARG A 15 12.45 37.03 7.03
N THR A 16 11.15 37.33 6.91
CA THR A 16 10.38 36.99 5.70
C THR A 16 10.87 37.79 4.50
N LEU A 17 11.12 39.05 4.67
CA LEU A 17 11.66 39.93 3.62
C LEU A 17 13.06 39.49 3.19
N ALA A 18 13.93 39.19 4.13
CA ALA A 18 15.29 38.68 3.84
C ALA A 18 15.26 37.36 3.03
N ARG A 19 14.32 36.43 3.36
CA ARG A 19 14.11 35.19 2.59
C ARG A 19 13.62 35.47 1.18
N LEU A 20 12.64 36.35 1.00
CA LEU A 20 12.13 36.71 -0.31
C LEU A 20 13.24 37.35 -1.17
N LEU A 21 14.05 38.22 -0.60
CA LEU A 21 15.19 38.81 -1.27
C LEU A 21 16.25 37.77 -1.64
N LEU A 22 16.52 36.79 -0.77
CA LEU A 22 17.48 35.72 -1.03
C LEU A 22 17.00 34.81 -2.16
N VAL A 23 15.73 34.42 -2.18
CA VAL A 23 15.11 33.65 -3.27
C VAL A 23 15.13 34.46 -4.57
N TRP A 24 14.77 35.71 -4.53
CA TRP A 24 14.79 36.60 -5.69
C TRP A 24 16.21 36.75 -6.25
N ALA A 25 17.23 37.00 -5.39
CA ALA A 25 18.63 37.09 -5.79
C ALA A 25 19.15 35.78 -6.41
N ALA A 26 18.79 34.64 -5.83
CA ALA A 26 19.20 33.34 -6.34
C ALA A 26 18.55 33.01 -7.69
N VAL A 27 17.26 33.33 -7.87
CA VAL A 27 16.58 33.21 -9.17
C VAL A 27 17.19 34.15 -10.20
N THR A 28 17.52 35.38 -9.83
CA THR A 28 18.22 36.33 -10.69
C THR A 28 19.60 35.78 -11.11
N GLY A 29 20.39 35.26 -10.17
CA GLY A 29 21.69 34.63 -10.46
C GLY A 29 21.55 33.41 -11.38
N ALA A 30 20.51 32.61 -11.19
CA ALA A 30 20.21 31.47 -12.06
C ALA A 30 19.86 31.90 -13.51
N LEU A 31 19.09 32.95 -13.68
CA LEU A 31 18.79 33.50 -15.01
C LEU A 31 20.04 34.04 -15.70
N VAL A 32 20.94 34.73 -14.97
CA VAL A 32 22.26 35.17 -15.49
C VAL A 32 23.13 33.97 -15.90
N TRP A 33 23.13 32.91 -15.09
CA TRP A 33 23.88 31.69 -15.42
C TRP A 33 23.29 30.99 -16.64
N LEU A 34 21.95 30.88 -16.75
CA LEU A 34 21.27 30.27 -17.90
C LEU A 34 21.51 31.09 -19.18
N ASP A 35 21.54 32.41 -19.11
CA ASP A 35 21.88 33.30 -20.22
C ASP A 35 23.29 33.02 -20.78
N SER A 36 24.24 32.73 -19.89
CA SER A 36 25.63 32.42 -20.29
C SER A 36 25.80 30.99 -20.84
N TRP A 37 24.91 30.07 -20.51
CA TRP A 37 25.09 28.63 -20.80
C TRP A 37 24.15 28.09 -21.87
N LEU A 38 22.95 28.67 -22.03
CA LEU A 38 21.90 28.13 -22.89
C LEU A 38 21.84 28.89 -24.24
N SER A 39 22.27 28.23 -25.32
CA SER A 39 22.22 28.78 -26.68
C SER A 39 20.79 28.91 -27.16
N GLY A 40 20.14 30.01 -27.05
CA GLY A 40 18.72 30.20 -27.39
C GLY A 40 17.92 30.92 -26.33
N PHE A 41 18.64 31.37 -25.29
CA PHE A 41 18.15 32.25 -24.26
C PHE A 41 19.11 33.40 -24.12
N ALA A 42 18.65 34.65 -24.32
CA ALA A 42 19.50 35.83 -24.23
C ALA A 42 18.80 37.01 -23.54
N MET A 43 19.53 37.65 -22.60
CA MET A 43 19.09 38.83 -21.86
C MET A 43 20.05 39.99 -22.12
N ARG A 44 19.64 40.93 -22.97
CA ARG A 44 20.54 41.99 -23.49
C ARG A 44 20.91 43.08 -22.49
N ALA A 45 20.15 43.27 -21.38
CA ALA A 45 20.40 44.30 -20.40
C ALA A 45 20.50 43.71 -18.98
N TRP A 46 21.38 44.35 -18.13
CA TRP A 46 21.61 43.91 -16.76
C TRP A 46 20.38 43.90 -15.84
N TRP A 47 19.37 44.66 -16.17
CA TRP A 47 18.09 44.72 -15.39
C TRP A 47 17.07 43.65 -15.81
N HIS A 48 17.25 42.97 -16.95
CA HIS A 48 16.34 41.91 -17.39
C HIS A 48 16.24 40.73 -16.39
N PRO A 49 17.35 40.13 -15.89
CA PRO A 49 17.27 39.03 -14.95
C PRO A 49 16.51 39.36 -13.65
N PRO A 50 16.79 40.49 -12.94
CA PRO A 50 16.07 40.82 -11.70
C PRO A 50 14.60 41.14 -11.93
N VAL A 51 14.21 41.79 -13.04
CA VAL A 51 12.82 42.07 -13.39
C VAL A 51 12.10 40.80 -13.78
N ALA A 52 12.72 39.93 -14.60
CA ALA A 52 12.18 38.63 -14.96
C ALA A 52 11.95 37.75 -13.71
N ALA A 53 12.90 37.70 -12.79
CA ALA A 53 12.78 36.97 -11.54
C ALA A 53 11.59 37.47 -10.67
N LEU A 54 11.35 38.80 -10.64
CA LEU A 54 10.23 39.40 -9.94
C LEU A 54 8.89 39.01 -10.61
N LEU A 55 8.76 39.18 -11.92
CA LEU A 55 7.56 38.86 -12.68
C LEU A 55 7.21 37.38 -12.64
N LEU A 56 8.22 36.50 -12.73
CA LEU A 56 8.04 35.06 -12.56
C LEU A 56 7.57 34.71 -11.14
N GLY A 57 8.12 35.37 -10.12
CA GLY A 57 7.67 35.20 -8.74
C GLY A 57 6.22 35.63 -8.53
N VAL A 58 5.81 36.77 -9.09
CA VAL A 58 4.42 37.25 -9.04
C VAL A 58 3.50 36.31 -9.84
N SER A 59 3.90 35.88 -11.03
CA SER A 59 3.16 34.92 -11.85
C SER A 59 2.97 33.58 -11.10
N ALA A 60 4.00 33.06 -10.45
CA ALA A 60 3.92 31.87 -9.63
C ALA A 60 2.98 32.03 -8.41
N ALA A 61 2.92 33.21 -7.82
CA ALA A 61 2.08 33.47 -6.66
C ALA A 61 0.60 33.71 -6.99
N VAL A 62 0.28 34.33 -8.13
CA VAL A 62 -1.06 34.80 -8.48
C VAL A 62 -1.65 34.00 -9.65
N VAL A 63 -0.93 33.88 -10.75
CA VAL A 63 -1.44 33.27 -11.98
C VAL A 63 -1.43 31.75 -11.89
N TRP A 64 -0.38 31.18 -11.32
CA TRP A 64 -0.22 29.72 -11.22
C TRP A 64 -1.35 29.00 -10.48
N PRO A 65 -1.84 29.43 -9.31
CA PRO A 65 -2.97 28.79 -8.65
C PRO A 65 -4.27 28.81 -9.48
N LEU A 66 -4.46 29.84 -10.31
CA LEU A 66 -5.62 29.95 -11.22
C LEU A 66 -5.49 28.97 -12.39
N VAL A 67 -4.32 28.94 -13.04
CA VAL A 67 -4.01 28.01 -14.14
C VAL A 67 -4.16 26.57 -13.68
N MET A 68 -3.67 26.22 -12.49
CA MET A 68 -3.73 24.85 -11.97
C MET A 68 -5.15 24.42 -11.62
N ARG A 69 -6.09 25.30 -11.28
CA ARG A 69 -7.50 24.93 -11.11
C ARG A 69 -8.12 24.37 -12.38
N VAL A 70 -7.70 24.86 -13.54
CA VAL A 70 -8.21 24.45 -14.87
C VAL A 70 -7.37 23.31 -15.44
N ALA A 71 -6.05 23.37 -15.27
CA ALA A 71 -5.09 22.44 -15.83
C ALA A 71 -4.79 21.20 -14.96
N LEU A 72 -5.44 21.10 -13.80
CA LEU A 72 -5.27 20.01 -12.85
C LEU A 72 -5.32 18.60 -13.47
N PRO A 73 -6.27 18.29 -14.38
CA PRO A 73 -6.29 16.98 -15.04
C PRO A 73 -5.03 16.69 -15.86
N ILE A 74 -4.44 17.70 -16.49
CA ILE A 74 -3.23 17.54 -17.33
C ILE A 74 -2.02 17.23 -16.46
N ALA A 75 -1.86 17.95 -15.36
CA ALA A 75 -0.77 17.71 -14.39
C ALA A 75 -0.83 16.29 -13.80
N PHE A 76 -2.04 15.81 -13.54
CA PHE A 76 -2.29 14.45 -13.04
C PHE A 76 -1.82 13.37 -14.03
N PHE A 77 -2.32 13.42 -15.29
CA PHE A 77 -2.04 12.36 -16.28
C PHE A 77 -0.58 12.29 -16.69
N THR A 78 0.17 13.32 -16.44
CA THR A 78 1.59 13.41 -16.79
C THR A 78 2.50 13.22 -15.57
N LEU A 79 1.98 12.75 -14.42
CA LEU A 79 2.72 12.66 -13.15
C LEU A 79 3.46 13.98 -12.82
N GLY A 80 2.81 15.10 -13.09
CA GLY A 80 3.41 16.43 -12.91
C GLY A 80 4.25 16.95 -14.08
N LEU A 81 4.62 16.11 -15.09
CA LEU A 81 5.38 16.58 -16.26
C LEU A 81 4.61 17.67 -17.03
N GLY A 82 3.29 17.55 -17.16
CA GLY A 82 2.45 18.58 -17.78
C GLY A 82 2.47 19.90 -17.05
N SER A 83 2.71 19.93 -15.75
CA SER A 83 2.88 21.18 -15.00
C SER A 83 4.15 21.93 -15.43
N PHE A 84 5.22 21.24 -15.85
CA PHE A 84 6.42 21.89 -16.40
C PHE A 84 6.18 22.46 -17.79
N LEU A 85 5.37 21.80 -18.62
CA LEU A 85 4.98 22.37 -19.92
C LEU A 85 4.15 23.64 -19.74
N LEU A 86 3.18 23.63 -18.81
CA LEU A 86 2.38 24.80 -18.47
C LEU A 86 3.24 25.90 -17.84
N MET A 87 4.18 25.52 -16.97
CA MET A 87 5.13 26.47 -16.39
C MET A 87 6.08 27.05 -17.44
N GLY A 88 6.55 26.23 -18.40
CA GLY A 88 7.30 26.67 -19.55
C GLY A 88 6.52 27.68 -20.40
N ALA A 89 5.24 27.45 -20.63
CA ALA A 89 4.36 28.40 -21.31
C ALA A 89 4.21 29.72 -20.52
N GLY A 90 4.08 29.64 -19.19
CA GLY A 90 4.04 30.80 -18.31
C GLY A 90 5.37 31.60 -18.30
N VAL A 91 6.50 30.90 -18.27
CA VAL A 91 7.84 31.51 -18.39
C VAL A 91 7.99 32.21 -19.75
N LEU A 92 7.57 31.55 -20.83
CA LEU A 92 7.59 32.12 -22.16
C LEU A 92 6.74 33.39 -22.23
N ALA A 93 5.51 33.36 -21.70
CA ALA A 93 4.63 34.51 -21.67
C ALA A 93 5.24 35.71 -20.90
N VAL A 94 5.88 35.45 -19.74
CA VAL A 94 6.60 36.50 -18.98
C VAL A 94 7.76 37.06 -19.78
N PHE A 95 8.55 36.23 -20.44
CA PHE A 95 9.69 36.69 -21.22
C PHE A 95 9.28 37.49 -22.46
N TYR A 96 8.19 37.11 -23.14
CA TYR A 96 7.63 37.93 -24.21
C TYR A 96 7.13 39.30 -23.75
N ALA A 97 6.77 39.46 -22.49
CA ALA A 97 6.34 40.72 -21.92
C ALA A 97 7.53 41.67 -21.59
N ILE A 98 8.77 41.18 -21.66
CA ILE A 98 9.99 41.98 -21.34
C ILE A 98 10.72 42.28 -22.63
N PRO A 99 10.72 43.54 -23.14
CA PRO A 99 11.45 43.89 -24.33
C PRO A 99 12.98 43.65 -24.20
N GLY A 100 13.56 42.92 -25.16
CA GLY A 100 14.98 42.59 -25.15
C GLY A 100 15.37 41.26 -24.48
N VAL A 101 14.40 40.44 -24.06
CA VAL A 101 14.59 39.03 -23.69
C VAL A 101 14.25 38.15 -24.88
N GLU A 102 15.18 37.35 -25.34
CA GLU A 102 15.00 36.50 -26.52
C GLU A 102 14.98 35.02 -26.07
N VAL A 103 13.90 34.31 -26.45
CA VAL A 103 13.73 32.88 -26.25
C VAL A 103 13.40 32.23 -27.57
N HIS A 104 14.32 31.44 -28.12
CA HIS A 104 14.23 30.94 -29.47
C HIS A 104 13.25 29.76 -29.63
N SER A 105 12.92 29.06 -28.56
CA SER A 105 11.98 27.92 -28.63
C SER A 105 11.20 27.69 -27.35
N PHE A 106 10.04 27.02 -27.48
CA PHE A 106 9.27 26.55 -26.31
C PHE A 106 10.07 25.57 -25.46
N ALA A 107 10.91 24.73 -26.07
CA ALA A 107 11.77 23.80 -25.34
C ALA A 107 12.75 24.55 -24.42
N THR A 108 13.34 25.66 -24.89
CA THR A 108 14.21 26.54 -24.07
C THR A 108 13.46 27.08 -22.86
N SER A 109 12.22 27.54 -23.02
CA SER A 109 11.41 28.03 -21.90
C SER A 109 11.07 26.93 -20.87
N VAL A 110 10.86 25.69 -21.31
CA VAL A 110 10.68 24.54 -20.42
C VAL A 110 11.96 24.23 -19.64
N VAL A 111 13.14 24.26 -20.29
CA VAL A 111 14.42 24.06 -19.62
C VAL A 111 14.66 25.15 -18.56
N VAL A 112 14.40 26.41 -18.89
CA VAL A 112 14.48 27.52 -17.91
C VAL A 112 13.51 27.29 -16.75
N ALA A 113 12.26 26.89 -17.02
CA ALA A 113 11.27 26.60 -15.99
C ALA A 113 11.71 25.45 -15.04
N VAL A 114 12.27 24.38 -15.59
CA VAL A 114 12.77 23.23 -14.82
C VAL A 114 13.98 23.65 -13.97
N ALA A 115 14.93 24.37 -14.55
CA ALA A 115 16.12 24.88 -13.84
C ALA A 115 15.73 25.80 -12.67
N MET A 116 14.80 26.72 -12.91
CA MET A 116 14.28 27.62 -11.87
C MET A 116 13.51 26.86 -10.77
N ALA A 117 12.70 25.89 -11.13
CA ALA A 117 12.03 25.02 -10.17
C ALA A 117 13.03 24.24 -9.32
N GLY A 118 14.10 23.72 -9.93
CA GLY A 118 15.19 23.02 -9.25
C GLY A 118 15.90 23.92 -8.24
N ILE A 119 16.32 25.10 -8.67
CA ILE A 119 17.04 26.07 -7.81
C ILE A 119 16.14 26.54 -6.67
N THR A 120 14.90 26.89 -6.96
CA THR A 120 13.93 27.28 -5.92
C THR A 120 13.65 26.13 -4.96
N GLY A 121 13.59 24.88 -5.47
CA GLY A 121 13.45 23.68 -4.67
C GLY A 121 14.61 23.44 -3.72
N VAL A 122 15.85 23.60 -4.18
CA VAL A 122 17.08 23.49 -3.36
C VAL A 122 17.10 24.59 -2.29
N ILE A 123 16.83 25.84 -2.66
CA ILE A 123 16.78 26.96 -1.71
C ILE A 123 15.66 26.74 -0.68
N SER A 124 14.47 26.34 -1.12
CA SER A 124 13.38 26.00 -0.23
C SER A 124 13.77 24.84 0.70
N SER A 125 14.46 23.82 0.23
CA SER A 125 14.92 22.71 1.08
C SER A 125 15.91 23.16 2.14
N VAL A 126 16.84 24.04 1.79
CA VAL A 126 17.85 24.60 2.71
C VAL A 126 17.21 25.59 3.71
N LEU A 127 16.23 26.37 3.25
CA LEU A 127 15.50 27.33 4.10
C LEU A 127 14.31 26.70 4.82
N ALA A 128 13.80 25.57 4.35
CA ALA A 128 12.54 24.95 4.74
C ALA A 128 12.64 24.04 5.97
N VAL A 129 13.74 24.04 6.70
CA VAL A 129 13.78 23.38 8.02
C VAL A 129 12.59 23.80 8.91
N ASN A 130 11.82 24.84 8.50
CA ASN A 130 10.66 25.34 9.23
C ASN A 130 9.39 25.69 8.39
N GLU A 131 9.33 25.34 7.08
CA GLU A 131 8.12 25.70 6.29
C GLU A 131 6.87 24.96 6.76
N ASP A 132 6.97 23.67 7.06
CA ASP A 132 5.89 22.88 7.62
C ASP A 132 5.43 23.50 8.94
N GLU A 133 6.35 23.86 9.83
CA GLU A 133 6.03 24.48 11.11
C GLU A 133 5.34 25.84 10.95
N LEU A 134 5.78 26.67 10.01
CA LEU A 134 5.16 27.96 9.71
C LEU A 134 3.78 27.81 9.05
N PHE A 135 3.63 26.82 8.16
CA PHE A 135 2.35 26.48 7.55
C PHE A 135 1.35 26.02 8.61
N PHE A 136 1.73 25.04 9.44
CA PHE A 136 0.89 24.50 10.50
C PHE A 136 0.54 25.56 11.56
N ARG A 137 1.47 26.44 11.93
CA ARG A 137 1.18 27.55 12.85
C ARG A 137 0.18 28.55 12.28
N ARG A 138 0.20 28.81 10.97
CA ARG A 138 -0.78 29.68 10.30
C ARG A 138 -2.17 29.06 10.30
N VAL A 139 -2.27 27.78 9.96
CA VAL A 139 -3.53 27.04 9.94
C VAL A 139 -4.11 26.94 11.33
N ARG A 140 -3.31 26.59 12.34
CA ARG A 140 -3.71 26.56 13.75
C ARG A 140 -4.31 27.90 14.23
N ARG A 141 -3.71 29.04 13.82
CA ARG A 141 -4.26 30.36 14.21
C ARG A 141 -5.65 30.64 13.62
N ARG A 142 -5.99 30.03 12.49
CA ARG A 142 -7.30 30.16 11.84
C ARG A 142 -8.32 29.15 12.39
N ALA A 143 -7.86 28.02 12.87
CA ALA A 143 -8.70 26.91 13.33
C ALA A 143 -8.98 26.91 14.85
N THR A 144 -8.20 27.63 15.64
CA THR A 144 -8.20 27.56 17.13
C THR A 144 -9.54 27.90 17.80
N ALA A 145 -10.48 28.48 17.11
CA ALA A 145 -11.78 28.87 17.70
C ALA A 145 -12.84 27.73 17.66
N GLN A 146 -12.60 26.60 17.00
CA GLN A 146 -13.66 25.63 16.72
C GLN A 146 -13.49 24.21 17.30
N LEU A 147 -12.32 23.84 17.88
CA LEU A 147 -12.02 22.45 18.22
C LEU A 147 -11.53 22.21 19.66
N VAL A 148 -11.82 23.11 20.61
CA VAL A 148 -11.28 23.01 21.97
C VAL A 148 -11.96 21.90 22.79
N ASP A 149 -13.21 21.54 22.51
CA ASP A 149 -14.02 20.60 23.29
C ASP A 149 -14.32 19.28 22.56
N CYS A 150 -13.49 18.84 21.63
CA CYS A 150 -13.69 17.58 20.93
C CYS A 150 -12.70 16.48 21.39
N PRO A 151 -13.09 15.20 21.35
CA PRO A 151 -12.20 14.09 21.65
C PRO A 151 -10.88 14.16 20.87
N PRO A 152 -9.73 13.77 21.45
CA PRO A 152 -8.47 13.68 20.71
C PRO A 152 -8.62 12.82 19.46
N GLY A 153 -8.03 13.23 18.34
CA GLY A 153 -8.02 12.41 17.14
C GLY A 153 -6.99 11.29 17.22
N VAL A 154 -7.18 10.23 16.43
CA VAL A 154 -6.24 9.12 16.32
C VAL A 154 -5.82 8.92 14.86
N LEU A 155 -4.51 8.83 14.64
CA LEU A 155 -3.94 8.36 13.38
C LEU A 155 -3.44 6.92 13.57
N PHE A 156 -4.06 6.00 12.87
CA PHE A 156 -3.59 4.63 12.70
C PHE A 156 -2.76 4.56 11.43
N LEU A 157 -1.45 4.29 11.58
CA LEU A 157 -0.47 4.30 10.49
C LEU A 157 0.03 2.89 10.27
N GLN A 158 -0.47 2.21 9.23
CA GLN A 158 -0.03 0.89 8.84
C GLN A 158 1.29 0.98 8.07
N ILE A 159 2.22 0.11 8.41
CA ILE A 159 3.40 -0.20 7.59
C ILE A 159 3.22 -1.63 7.11
N ASP A 160 2.81 -1.77 5.84
CA ASP A 160 2.47 -3.03 5.22
C ASP A 160 3.59 -4.05 5.33
N GLY A 161 3.26 -5.26 5.73
CA GLY A 161 4.17 -6.41 5.80
C GLY A 161 5.29 -6.35 6.86
N LEU A 162 5.34 -5.33 7.72
CA LEU A 162 6.40 -5.19 8.71
C LEU A 162 6.15 -6.07 9.94
N GLY A 163 6.87 -7.19 10.04
CA GLY A 163 6.79 -8.06 11.21
C GLY A 163 7.37 -7.43 12.48
N HIS A 164 6.81 -7.80 13.65
CA HIS A 164 7.22 -7.31 14.97
C HIS A 164 8.73 -7.44 15.21
N ASP A 165 9.32 -8.59 14.89
CA ASP A 165 10.73 -8.84 15.17
C ASP A 165 11.66 -8.02 14.28
N VAL A 166 11.26 -7.79 13.02
CA VAL A 166 11.97 -6.90 12.10
C VAL A 166 11.87 -5.46 12.61
N ALA A 167 10.67 -5.00 13.02
CA ALA A 167 10.49 -3.66 13.59
C ALA A 167 11.40 -3.46 14.83
N ARG A 168 11.46 -4.46 15.73
CA ARG A 168 12.30 -4.43 16.92
C ARG A 168 13.80 -4.35 16.58
N ARG A 169 14.27 -5.11 15.56
CA ARG A 169 15.65 -5.03 15.08
C ARG A 169 15.94 -3.69 14.40
N ALA A 170 15.04 -3.20 13.56
CA ALA A 170 15.17 -1.91 12.86
C ALA A 170 15.22 -0.71 13.85
N VAL A 171 14.54 -0.79 14.98
CA VAL A 171 14.67 0.17 16.07
C VAL A 171 16.07 0.11 16.69
N ARG A 172 16.62 -1.08 16.93
CA ARG A 172 17.93 -1.27 17.55
C ARG A 172 19.10 -0.84 16.65
N ASP A 173 19.01 -1.10 15.36
CA ASP A 173 20.05 -0.76 14.37
C ASP A 173 19.99 0.70 13.91
N GLY A 174 18.98 1.47 14.35
CA GLY A 174 18.80 2.87 14.01
C GLY A 174 18.16 3.12 12.65
N SER A 175 17.56 2.11 12.03
CA SER A 175 16.76 2.29 10.81
C SER A 175 15.43 2.98 11.08
N MET A 176 14.90 2.90 12.31
CA MET A 176 13.68 3.57 12.76
C MET A 176 13.91 4.52 13.94
N PRO A 177 14.56 5.67 13.72
CA PRO A 177 14.94 6.60 14.79
C PRO A 177 13.75 7.25 15.50
N THR A 178 12.60 7.47 14.83
CA THR A 178 11.39 8.02 15.46
C THR A 178 10.82 7.01 16.46
N PHE A 179 10.66 5.75 16.06
CA PHE A 179 10.20 4.68 16.95
C PHE A 179 11.16 4.50 18.13
N ALA A 180 12.48 4.50 17.85
CA ALA A 180 13.49 4.42 18.90
C ALA A 180 13.39 5.58 19.91
N ALA A 181 13.10 6.80 19.44
CA ALA A 181 12.90 7.95 20.32
C ALA A 181 11.65 7.80 21.19
N TRP A 182 10.52 7.33 20.64
CA TRP A 182 9.28 7.12 21.37
C TRP A 182 9.41 6.03 22.43
N LEU A 183 10.08 4.92 22.12
CA LEU A 183 10.31 3.82 23.06
C LEU A 183 11.26 4.24 24.19
N ARG A 184 12.34 4.97 23.89
CA ARG A 184 13.26 5.51 24.91
C ARG A 184 12.61 6.56 25.80
N ALA A 185 11.70 7.37 25.25
CA ALA A 185 10.93 8.35 26.04
C ALA A 185 9.75 7.71 26.78
N GLU A 186 9.58 6.39 26.67
CA GLU A 186 8.48 5.62 27.25
C GLU A 186 7.08 6.17 26.90
N SER A 187 6.97 6.94 25.83
CA SER A 187 5.70 7.49 25.36
C SER A 187 4.84 6.46 24.64
N HIS A 188 5.46 5.42 24.05
CA HIS A 188 4.80 4.34 23.31
C HIS A 188 5.30 2.98 23.80
N VAL A 189 4.51 1.94 23.51
CA VAL A 189 4.80 0.53 23.77
C VAL A 189 4.73 -0.23 22.47
N LEU A 190 5.73 -1.08 22.22
CA LEU A 190 5.76 -1.99 21.07
C LEU A 190 5.27 -3.37 21.49
N ARG A 191 4.23 -3.86 20.86
CA ARG A 191 3.60 -5.18 21.05
C ARG A 191 3.61 -5.97 19.75
N SER A 192 3.53 -7.30 19.86
CA SER A 192 3.19 -8.18 18.74
C SER A 192 1.71 -8.53 18.80
N TRP A 193 1.14 -8.85 17.62
CA TRP A 193 -0.16 -9.46 17.52
C TRP A 193 -0.11 -10.60 16.51
N HIS A 194 -0.97 -11.61 16.65
CA HIS A 194 -1.04 -12.77 15.77
C HIS A 194 -2.12 -12.57 14.71
N THR A 195 -1.74 -12.73 13.44
CA THR A 195 -2.69 -12.65 12.30
C THR A 195 -3.59 -13.88 12.25
N ASP A 196 -4.60 -13.84 11.39
CA ASP A 196 -5.36 -15.01 10.96
C ASP A 196 -4.48 -15.97 10.15
N TRP A 197 -5.00 -17.17 9.80
CA TRP A 197 -4.26 -18.09 8.91
C TRP A 197 -3.92 -17.42 7.58
N SER A 198 -4.89 -16.75 6.95
CA SER A 198 -4.59 -15.87 5.83
C SER A 198 -3.89 -14.61 6.33
N SER A 199 -2.57 -14.67 6.53
CA SER A 199 -1.73 -13.51 6.84
C SER A 199 -1.52 -12.67 5.58
N GLN A 200 -2.62 -12.21 4.97
CA GLN A 200 -2.68 -11.42 3.74
C GLN A 200 -3.28 -10.06 4.02
N THR A 201 -2.80 -9.03 3.31
CA THR A 201 -3.32 -7.66 3.43
C THR A 201 -4.84 -7.62 3.27
N GLY A 202 -5.40 -8.38 2.30
CA GLY A 202 -6.84 -8.46 2.09
C GLY A 202 -7.62 -8.91 3.32
N ALA A 203 -7.21 -10.02 3.95
CA ALA A 203 -7.87 -10.58 5.13
C ALA A 203 -7.64 -9.69 6.36
N SER A 204 -6.40 -9.26 6.60
CA SER A 204 -6.05 -8.46 7.77
C SER A 204 -6.70 -7.09 7.75
N VAL A 205 -6.59 -6.35 6.63
CA VAL A 205 -7.18 -5.00 6.53
C VAL A 205 -8.72 -5.03 6.55
N CYS A 206 -9.34 -6.09 5.96
CA CYS A 206 -10.79 -6.27 6.09
C CYS A 206 -11.20 -6.43 7.55
N GLY A 207 -10.54 -7.33 8.29
CA GLY A 207 -10.79 -7.55 9.71
C GLY A 207 -10.51 -6.30 10.57
N ILE A 208 -9.38 -5.61 10.34
CA ILE A 208 -9.02 -4.39 11.07
C ILE A 208 -10.02 -3.25 10.84
N LEU A 209 -10.47 -3.05 9.61
CA LEU A 209 -11.34 -1.92 9.26
C LEU A 209 -12.82 -2.18 9.48
N HIS A 210 -13.31 -3.41 9.27
CA HIS A 210 -14.74 -3.76 9.34
C HIS A 210 -15.09 -4.66 10.53
N GLY A 211 -14.11 -5.19 11.25
CA GLY A 211 -14.35 -6.12 12.37
C GLY A 211 -14.83 -7.50 11.92
N SER A 212 -14.68 -7.84 10.65
CA SER A 212 -14.94 -9.15 10.06
C SER A 212 -14.03 -9.37 8.86
N ASN A 213 -13.48 -10.58 8.75
CA ASN A 213 -12.75 -11.06 7.58
C ASN A 213 -13.13 -12.51 7.22
N ASP A 214 -14.33 -12.92 7.60
CA ASP A 214 -14.86 -14.21 7.23
C ASP A 214 -14.87 -14.37 5.71
N ASP A 215 -14.47 -15.55 5.23
CA ASP A 215 -14.45 -15.84 3.80
C ASP A 215 -13.47 -15.01 2.94
N VAL A 216 -12.51 -14.30 3.58
CA VAL A 216 -11.38 -13.69 2.89
C VAL A 216 -10.17 -14.62 2.96
N LEU A 217 -10.06 -15.51 1.98
CA LEU A 217 -9.17 -16.68 2.03
C LEU A 217 -7.70 -16.35 1.67
N GLY A 218 -7.48 -15.23 1.01
CA GLY A 218 -6.15 -14.84 0.56
C GLY A 218 -6.17 -13.52 -0.20
N PHE A 219 -5.11 -13.22 -0.92
CA PHE A 219 -5.08 -12.10 -1.85
C PHE A 219 -5.89 -12.40 -3.13
N ARG A 220 -5.97 -13.70 -3.48
CA ARG A 220 -6.82 -14.23 -4.54
C ARG A 220 -7.29 -15.65 -4.22
N TRP A 221 -8.53 -15.96 -4.55
CA TRP A 221 -9.14 -17.29 -4.40
C TRP A 221 -10.19 -17.52 -5.46
N TYR A 222 -10.59 -18.79 -5.65
CA TYR A 222 -11.61 -19.19 -6.61
C TYR A 222 -12.93 -19.48 -5.89
N GLU A 223 -14.02 -18.87 -6.37
CA GLU A 223 -15.39 -19.12 -5.90
C GLU A 223 -16.13 -20.01 -6.91
N LYS A 224 -16.47 -21.23 -6.52
CA LYS A 224 -17.09 -22.23 -7.38
C LYS A 224 -18.47 -21.85 -7.88
N ASP A 225 -19.28 -21.23 -7.05
CA ASP A 225 -20.63 -20.76 -7.33
C ASP A 225 -20.66 -19.65 -8.40
N ARG A 226 -19.57 -18.93 -8.52
CA ARG A 226 -19.40 -17.85 -9.50
C ARG A 226 -18.54 -18.25 -10.71
N ASP A 227 -17.91 -19.42 -10.67
CA ASP A 227 -16.86 -19.86 -11.62
C ASP A 227 -15.82 -18.72 -11.90
N ALA A 228 -15.39 -18.06 -10.84
CA ALA A 228 -14.52 -16.89 -10.96
C ALA A 228 -13.45 -16.83 -9.87
N VAL A 229 -12.31 -16.25 -10.23
CA VAL A 229 -11.25 -15.88 -9.27
C VAL A 229 -11.58 -14.51 -8.73
N VAL A 230 -11.69 -14.39 -7.42
CA VAL A 230 -11.76 -13.12 -6.68
C VAL A 230 -10.34 -12.69 -6.36
N ALA A 231 -9.97 -11.44 -6.65
CA ALA A 231 -8.67 -10.88 -6.34
C ALA A 231 -8.83 -9.46 -5.77
N VAL A 232 -8.44 -9.23 -4.53
CA VAL A 232 -8.60 -7.94 -3.84
C VAL A 232 -7.78 -6.81 -4.47
N SER A 233 -6.85 -7.13 -5.38
CA SER A 233 -6.15 -6.16 -6.23
C SER A 233 -7.01 -5.58 -7.36
N HIS A 234 -8.19 -6.16 -7.62
CA HIS A 234 -9.14 -5.64 -8.60
C HIS A 234 -10.20 -4.77 -7.92
N PRO A 235 -10.47 -3.56 -8.40
CA PRO A 235 -11.42 -2.66 -7.76
C PRO A 235 -12.82 -3.24 -7.55
N GLU A 236 -13.33 -3.98 -8.54
CA GLU A 236 -14.67 -4.58 -8.48
C GLU A 236 -14.75 -5.69 -7.43
N ASP A 237 -13.70 -6.54 -7.35
CA ASP A 237 -13.62 -7.62 -6.36
C ASP A 237 -13.41 -7.05 -4.95
N ALA A 238 -12.52 -6.05 -4.81
CA ALA A 238 -12.32 -5.36 -3.53
C ALA A 238 -13.62 -4.69 -3.05
N ALA A 239 -14.38 -4.06 -3.95
CA ALA A 239 -15.67 -3.46 -3.60
C ALA A 239 -16.71 -4.52 -3.22
N GLU A 240 -16.72 -5.70 -3.87
CA GLU A 240 -17.59 -6.81 -3.54
C GLU A 240 -17.23 -7.42 -2.17
N VAL A 241 -15.95 -7.65 -1.90
CA VAL A 241 -15.48 -8.11 -0.59
C VAL A 241 -15.88 -7.11 0.50
N GLU A 242 -15.64 -5.82 0.30
CA GLU A 242 -16.05 -4.80 1.26
C GLU A 242 -17.56 -4.78 1.47
N ARG A 243 -18.36 -4.91 0.42
CA ARG A 243 -19.82 -4.96 0.51
C ARG A 243 -20.35 -6.14 1.35
N ARG A 244 -19.63 -7.26 1.35
CA ARG A 244 -19.97 -8.44 2.18
C ARG A 244 -19.71 -8.21 3.67
N HIS A 245 -18.75 -7.33 4.02
CA HIS A 245 -18.26 -7.12 5.40
C HIS A 245 -18.71 -5.80 6.02
N SER A 246 -18.99 -4.77 5.19
CA SER A 246 -19.43 -3.46 5.69
C SER A 246 -20.86 -3.54 6.22
N ASP A 247 -21.02 -3.18 7.49
CA ASP A 247 -22.31 -2.97 8.17
C ASP A 247 -22.59 -1.48 8.50
N GLY A 248 -21.74 -0.58 7.98
CA GLY A 248 -21.80 0.85 8.28
C GLY A 248 -21.16 1.25 9.61
N ARG A 249 -20.54 0.32 10.34
CA ARG A 249 -19.88 0.52 11.64
C ARG A 249 -18.38 0.33 11.61
N GLY A 250 -17.78 0.32 10.42
CA GLY A 250 -16.33 0.20 10.25
C GLY A 250 -15.56 1.20 11.09
N LEU A 251 -14.29 0.94 11.32
CA LEU A 251 -13.41 1.71 12.21
C LEU A 251 -13.45 3.23 11.91
N LEU A 252 -13.73 3.62 10.68
CA LEU A 252 -13.68 5.00 10.19
C LEU A 252 -15.07 5.62 9.97
N ALA A 253 -16.17 4.94 10.27
CA ALA A 253 -17.54 5.38 10.00
C ALA A 253 -17.88 6.72 10.66
N GLY A 254 -17.35 7.01 11.85
CA GLY A 254 -17.62 8.22 12.64
C GLY A 254 -16.97 9.52 12.10
N GLY A 255 -17.01 9.78 10.78
CA GLY A 255 -16.43 10.98 10.18
C GLY A 255 -14.92 10.85 9.90
N GLY A 256 -14.41 9.64 9.91
CA GLY A 256 -12.99 9.31 9.69
C GLY A 256 -12.55 9.45 8.23
N ALA A 257 -11.27 9.15 8.00
CA ALA A 257 -10.66 9.17 6.67
C ALA A 257 -9.77 7.94 6.43
N GLY A 258 -9.85 7.37 5.22
CA GLY A 258 -9.02 6.28 4.74
C GLY A 258 -8.04 6.74 3.64
N ARG A 259 -6.75 6.39 3.77
CA ARG A 259 -5.70 6.84 2.85
C ARG A 259 -4.80 5.67 2.44
N GLY A 260 -4.81 5.33 1.15
CA GLY A 260 -3.94 4.30 0.62
C GLY A 260 -4.35 2.86 0.97
N ASN A 261 -5.60 2.60 1.33
CA ASN A 261 -6.08 1.31 1.84
C ASN A 261 -6.70 0.45 0.75
N LEU A 262 -6.83 -0.86 1.00
CA LEU A 262 -7.65 -1.74 0.17
C LEU A 262 -9.15 -1.43 0.32
N PHE A 263 -9.61 -1.18 1.54
CA PHE A 263 -11.01 -0.95 1.88
C PHE A 263 -11.22 0.41 2.54
N THR A 264 -12.46 0.89 2.53
CA THR A 264 -12.80 2.21 3.07
C THR A 264 -12.91 2.22 4.60
N GLY A 265 -13.25 1.09 5.24
CA GLY A 265 -13.59 1.05 6.65
C GLY A 265 -14.80 1.93 7.00
N ASP A 266 -15.73 2.08 6.05
CA ASP A 266 -16.90 2.97 6.10
C ASP A 266 -16.54 4.46 6.26
N ALA A 267 -15.32 4.86 5.88
CA ALA A 267 -14.89 6.24 5.93
C ALA A 267 -15.66 7.11 4.93
N PRO A 268 -16.21 8.28 5.34
CA PRO A 268 -16.80 9.24 4.41
C PRO A 268 -15.75 9.99 3.57
N HIS A 269 -14.46 9.91 3.96
CA HIS A 269 -13.36 10.59 3.29
C HIS A 269 -12.27 9.59 2.90
N VAL A 270 -12.25 9.18 1.63
CA VAL A 270 -11.27 8.20 1.12
C VAL A 270 -10.45 8.78 -0.03
N SER A 271 -9.20 8.33 -0.15
CA SER A 271 -8.37 8.53 -1.34
C SER A 271 -7.37 7.41 -1.49
N LEU A 272 -7.04 7.05 -2.73
CA LEU A 272 -6.17 5.93 -3.08
C LEU A 272 -6.67 4.61 -2.43
N THR A 273 -8.00 4.38 -2.43
CA THR A 273 -8.63 3.21 -1.83
C THR A 273 -9.17 2.30 -2.93
N MET A 274 -8.76 1.01 -2.93
CA MET A 274 -9.03 0.08 -4.02
C MET A 274 -10.53 -0.14 -4.25
N SER A 275 -11.28 -0.46 -3.21
CA SER A 275 -12.72 -0.71 -3.29
C SER A 275 -13.51 0.51 -3.79
N SER A 276 -13.07 1.72 -3.49
CA SER A 276 -13.74 2.95 -3.94
C SER A 276 -13.59 3.21 -5.44
N LEU A 277 -12.58 2.60 -6.10
CA LEU A 277 -12.34 2.77 -7.52
C LEU A 277 -13.40 2.12 -8.40
N ALA A 278 -14.03 1.04 -7.96
CA ALA A 278 -15.13 0.38 -8.66
C ALA A 278 -16.29 1.35 -8.92
N VAL A 279 -16.61 2.20 -7.94
CA VAL A 279 -17.64 3.25 -8.05
C VAL A 279 -17.25 4.32 -9.08
N VAL A 280 -15.94 4.55 -9.24
CA VAL A 280 -15.38 5.52 -10.19
C VAL A 280 -15.50 5.02 -11.64
N VAL A 281 -15.39 3.72 -11.84
CA VAL A 281 -15.44 3.09 -13.17
C VAL A 281 -16.89 2.92 -13.67
N ALA A 282 -17.84 2.62 -12.77
CA ALA A 282 -19.25 2.51 -13.11
C ALA A 282 -19.84 3.87 -13.56
N ARG A 283 -20.54 3.87 -14.71
CA ARG A 283 -21.21 5.06 -15.28
C ARG A 283 -22.38 5.49 -14.39
N ARG A 284 -22.18 6.46 -13.50
CA ARG A 284 -23.28 6.99 -12.67
C ARG A 284 -23.40 8.53 -12.71
N SER A 285 -24.47 9.08 -12.11
CA SER A 285 -25.08 10.38 -12.30
C SER A 285 -24.18 11.62 -12.04
N ARG A 286 -24.61 12.83 -12.49
CA ARG A 286 -23.92 14.12 -12.27
C ARG A 286 -23.72 14.49 -10.78
N ARG A 287 -24.54 13.98 -9.88
CA ARG A 287 -24.44 14.25 -8.42
C ARG A 287 -23.29 13.48 -7.77
N GLU A 288 -23.06 12.26 -8.24
CA GLU A 288 -21.93 11.40 -7.84
C GLU A 288 -20.60 11.90 -8.40
N ARG A 289 -20.59 12.56 -9.58
CA ARG A 289 -19.39 13.25 -10.12
C ARG A 289 -18.88 14.33 -9.19
N ARG A 290 -19.75 15.11 -8.52
CA ARG A 290 -19.34 16.17 -7.56
C ARG A 290 -18.80 15.62 -6.24
N ALA A 291 -19.29 14.48 -5.77
CA ALA A 291 -18.69 13.75 -4.65
C ALA A 291 -17.32 13.19 -5.00
N ARG A 292 -17.16 12.70 -6.24
CA ARG A 292 -15.94 12.20 -6.85
C ARG A 292 -14.81 13.25 -6.96
N ASP A 293 -15.15 14.49 -7.32
CA ASP A 293 -14.19 15.59 -7.39
C ASP A 293 -13.54 15.90 -6.03
N ARG A 294 -14.12 15.41 -4.93
CA ARG A 294 -13.57 15.52 -3.57
C ARG A 294 -12.63 14.37 -3.20
N ILE A 295 -12.78 13.20 -3.83
CA ILE A 295 -12.00 11.98 -3.51
C ILE A 295 -10.55 12.09 -4.01
N GLY A 296 -10.33 12.67 -5.19
CA GLY A 296 -9.01 12.88 -5.77
C GLY A 296 -8.32 14.21 -5.39
N ALA A 297 -8.98 15.08 -4.63
CA ALA A 297 -8.52 16.45 -4.39
C ALA A 297 -7.13 16.53 -3.76
N GLY A 298 -6.80 15.65 -2.82
CA GLY A 298 -5.49 15.65 -2.16
C GLY A 298 -4.34 15.26 -3.09
N TYR A 299 -4.53 14.24 -3.92
CA TYR A 299 -3.53 13.84 -4.93
C TYR A 299 -3.30 14.95 -5.97
N TYR A 300 -4.39 15.54 -6.46
CA TYR A 300 -4.32 16.66 -7.37
C TYR A 300 -3.64 17.87 -6.75
N ALA A 301 -3.98 18.20 -5.50
CA ALA A 301 -3.39 19.32 -4.78
C ALA A 301 -1.89 19.14 -4.60
N TYR A 302 -1.42 17.91 -4.30
CA TYR A 302 -0.02 17.60 -4.17
C TYR A 302 0.76 17.87 -5.46
N PHE A 303 0.31 17.34 -6.62
CA PHE A 303 0.97 17.51 -7.91
C PHE A 303 0.68 18.85 -8.59
N ALA A 304 -0.32 19.59 -8.13
CA ALA A 304 -0.54 20.98 -8.56
C ALA A 304 0.62 21.90 -8.14
N ASN A 305 1.37 21.54 -7.12
CA ASN A 305 2.59 22.25 -6.75
C ASN A 305 3.77 21.69 -7.58
N PRO A 306 4.38 22.49 -8.48
CA PRO A 306 5.47 22.04 -9.35
C PRO A 306 6.72 21.63 -8.55
N PHE A 307 6.93 22.16 -7.35
CA PHE A 307 8.04 21.76 -6.48
C PHE A 307 7.84 20.34 -5.94
N ASN A 308 6.61 19.98 -5.55
CA ASN A 308 6.30 18.61 -5.14
C ASN A 308 6.50 17.65 -6.31
N ALA A 309 6.04 18.02 -7.52
CA ALA A 309 6.20 17.23 -8.73
C ALA A 309 7.69 17.01 -9.05
N LEU A 310 8.50 18.07 -9.07
CA LEU A 310 9.94 17.95 -9.33
C LEU A 310 10.65 17.11 -8.27
N ARG A 311 10.38 17.38 -6.99
CA ARG A 311 10.95 16.61 -5.88
C ARG A 311 10.61 15.12 -6.04
N THR A 312 9.35 14.79 -6.33
CA THR A 312 8.90 13.40 -6.50
C THR A 312 9.60 12.75 -7.69
N ILE A 313 9.75 13.45 -8.82
CA ILE A 313 10.48 12.95 -9.98
C ILE A 313 11.95 12.67 -9.62
N VAL A 314 12.64 13.62 -9.00
CA VAL A 314 14.06 13.48 -8.61
C VAL A 314 14.22 12.30 -7.63
N VAL A 315 13.39 12.24 -6.59
CA VAL A 315 13.45 11.16 -5.58
C VAL A 315 13.11 9.81 -6.22
N SER A 316 12.17 9.77 -7.16
CA SER A 316 11.84 8.55 -7.92
C SER A 316 13.01 8.07 -8.79
N LEU A 317 13.70 8.98 -9.47
CA LEU A 317 14.91 8.63 -10.25
C LEU A 317 16.04 8.11 -9.34
N VAL A 318 16.22 8.72 -8.16
CA VAL A 318 17.17 8.24 -7.15
C VAL A 318 16.77 6.84 -6.65
N ASP A 319 15.48 6.57 -6.46
CA ASP A 319 14.99 5.26 -6.03
C ASP A 319 15.18 4.20 -7.11
N VAL A 320 14.94 4.53 -8.39
CA VAL A 320 15.28 3.65 -9.54
C VAL A 320 16.79 3.31 -9.54
N TYR A 321 17.65 4.31 -9.35
CA TYR A 321 19.09 4.08 -9.28
C TYR A 321 19.45 3.18 -8.09
N ARG A 322 18.87 3.42 -6.91
CA ARG A 322 19.08 2.59 -5.70
C ARG A 322 18.68 1.14 -5.95
N GLU A 323 17.54 0.91 -6.61
CA GLU A 323 17.08 -0.43 -6.98
C GLU A 323 18.08 -1.13 -7.90
N LEU A 324 18.47 -0.49 -8.99
CA LEU A 324 19.43 -1.06 -9.94
C LEU A 324 20.78 -1.34 -9.28
N ALA A 325 21.26 -0.44 -8.42
CA ALA A 325 22.51 -0.60 -7.69
C ALA A 325 22.43 -1.74 -6.65
N ALA A 326 21.32 -1.84 -5.91
CA ALA A 326 21.08 -2.91 -4.94
C ALA A 326 21.01 -4.28 -5.63
N ALA A 327 20.22 -4.39 -6.71
CA ALA A 327 20.12 -5.60 -7.49
C ALA A 327 21.48 -6.04 -8.09
N ALA A 328 22.29 -5.08 -8.57
CA ALA A 328 23.64 -5.36 -9.09
C ALA A 328 24.59 -5.84 -7.97
N ARG A 329 24.57 -5.19 -6.80
CA ARG A 329 25.39 -5.59 -5.64
C ARG A 329 25.02 -6.99 -5.16
N GLN A 330 23.73 -7.30 -5.02
CA GLN A 330 23.25 -8.62 -4.60
C GLN A 330 23.64 -9.72 -5.61
N ARG A 331 23.58 -9.42 -6.91
CA ARG A 331 24.04 -10.38 -7.94
C ARG A 331 25.55 -10.62 -7.89
N ARG A 332 26.35 -9.55 -7.73
CA ARG A 332 27.82 -9.67 -7.67
C ARG A 332 28.30 -10.40 -6.41
N ALA A 333 27.61 -10.21 -5.31
CA ALA A 333 27.91 -10.88 -4.03
C ALA A 333 27.23 -12.25 -3.88
N ASP A 334 26.54 -12.75 -4.92
CA ASP A 334 25.73 -13.97 -4.93
C ASP A 334 24.80 -14.12 -3.72
N VAL A 335 24.22 -13.03 -3.28
CA VAL A 335 23.31 -13.03 -2.13
C VAL A 335 22.10 -13.91 -2.42
N ARG A 336 21.77 -14.82 -1.51
CA ARG A 336 20.64 -15.76 -1.59
C ARG A 336 19.77 -15.65 -0.34
N PRO A 337 18.45 -15.98 -0.42
CA PRO A 337 17.66 -16.17 -1.63
C PRO A 337 17.52 -14.88 -2.43
N ARG A 338 17.22 -14.98 -3.72
CA ARG A 338 16.95 -13.81 -4.57
C ARG A 338 16.02 -14.18 -5.73
N VAL A 339 15.18 -13.21 -6.14
CA VAL A 339 14.32 -13.30 -7.32
C VAL A 339 14.84 -12.39 -8.44
N LYS A 340 14.29 -12.51 -9.64
CA LYS A 340 14.64 -11.65 -10.77
C LYS A 340 14.08 -10.24 -10.56
N ARG A 341 14.95 -9.28 -10.33
CA ARG A 341 14.63 -7.83 -10.17
C ARG A 341 15.00 -7.11 -11.46
N GLY A 342 14.13 -7.15 -12.45
CA GLY A 342 14.40 -6.57 -13.78
C GLY A 342 13.12 -6.20 -14.50
N GLY A 343 13.24 -5.92 -15.82
CA GLY A 343 12.09 -5.48 -16.61
C GLY A 343 11.54 -4.13 -16.15
N ILE A 344 10.25 -4.06 -15.89
CA ILE A 344 9.56 -2.81 -15.48
C ILE A 344 9.68 -2.52 -13.97
N TYR A 345 10.04 -3.51 -13.15
CA TYR A 345 10.04 -3.38 -11.68
C TYR A 345 10.83 -2.15 -11.17
N PRO A 346 12.08 -1.87 -11.61
CA PRO A 346 12.83 -0.70 -11.14
C PRO A 346 12.11 0.62 -11.40
N LEU A 347 11.26 0.70 -12.43
CA LEU A 347 10.46 1.88 -12.76
C LEU A 347 9.12 1.92 -12.02
N ALA A 348 8.58 0.76 -11.64
CA ALA A 348 7.33 0.66 -10.89
C ALA A 348 7.52 0.90 -9.39
N ARG A 349 8.65 0.45 -8.82
CA ARG A 349 8.96 0.56 -7.39
C ARG A 349 8.78 1.97 -6.81
N PRO A 350 9.22 3.07 -7.42
CA PRO A 350 8.97 4.42 -6.90
C PRO A 350 7.48 4.77 -6.75
N GLY A 351 6.60 4.03 -7.42
CA GLY A 351 5.15 4.19 -7.28
C GLY A 351 4.69 3.97 -5.85
N THR A 352 5.16 2.92 -5.19
CA THR A 352 4.83 2.57 -3.80
C THR A 352 5.75 3.25 -2.80
N THR A 353 7.06 3.24 -3.04
CA THR A 353 8.07 3.73 -2.09
C THR A 353 8.16 5.26 -2.00
N VAL A 354 7.82 5.99 -3.06
CA VAL A 354 7.96 7.45 -3.15
C VAL A 354 6.62 8.13 -3.38
N ILE A 355 5.95 7.84 -4.51
CA ILE A 355 4.77 8.58 -4.96
C ILE A 355 3.60 8.36 -4.00
N SER A 356 3.23 7.10 -3.74
CA SER A 356 2.14 6.75 -2.83
C SER A 356 2.41 7.29 -1.43
N ARG A 357 3.59 7.03 -0.87
CA ARG A 357 3.98 7.53 0.44
C ARG A 357 3.85 9.05 0.56
N ASP A 358 4.38 9.82 -0.39
CA ASP A 358 4.37 11.28 -0.31
C ASP A 358 2.95 11.84 -0.46
N VAL A 359 2.11 11.23 -1.29
CA VAL A 359 0.69 11.60 -1.43
C VAL A 359 -0.11 11.27 -0.18
N VAL A 360 0.07 10.08 0.39
CA VAL A 360 -0.57 9.66 1.64
C VAL A 360 -0.19 10.61 2.78
N VAL A 361 1.10 10.93 2.94
CA VAL A 361 1.57 11.87 3.96
C VAL A 361 0.95 13.25 3.80
N ASN A 362 0.85 13.76 2.56
CA ASN A 362 0.19 15.05 2.32
C ASN A 362 -1.30 15.01 2.70
N ALA A 363 -2.00 13.94 2.34
CA ALA A 363 -3.41 13.76 2.70
C ALA A 363 -3.60 13.67 4.23
N LEU A 364 -2.72 12.97 4.94
CA LEU A 364 -2.72 12.91 6.41
C LEU A 364 -2.53 14.30 7.06
N LEU A 365 -1.63 15.11 6.50
CA LEU A 365 -1.44 16.49 6.97
C LEU A 365 -2.72 17.33 6.76
N GLU A 366 -3.39 17.17 5.62
CA GLU A 366 -4.66 17.84 5.35
C GLU A 366 -5.77 17.38 6.31
N ASP A 367 -5.87 16.07 6.59
CA ASP A 367 -6.84 15.51 7.52
C ASP A 367 -6.63 16.02 8.95
N MET A 368 -5.38 16.08 9.42
CA MET A 368 -5.05 16.67 10.72
C MET A 368 -5.46 18.14 10.78
N MET A 369 -5.20 18.90 9.70
CA MET A 369 -5.60 20.32 9.65
C MET A 369 -7.12 20.51 9.56
N ALA A 370 -7.82 19.56 8.94
CA ALA A 370 -9.29 19.53 8.92
C ALA A 370 -9.91 19.03 10.24
N GLY A 371 -9.09 18.57 11.21
CA GLY A 371 -9.54 18.08 12.50
C GLY A 371 -10.29 16.76 12.44
N ARG A 372 -9.94 15.87 11.49
CA ARG A 372 -10.57 14.55 11.36
C ARG A 372 -10.46 13.73 12.64
N PRO A 373 -11.53 13.06 13.09
CA PRO A 373 -11.50 12.33 14.36
C PRO A 373 -10.60 11.09 14.31
N VAL A 374 -10.68 10.31 13.25
CA VAL A 374 -9.93 9.07 13.07
C VAL A 374 -9.40 9.03 11.63
N VAL A 375 -8.14 8.68 11.46
CA VAL A 375 -7.54 8.46 10.13
C VAL A 375 -6.80 7.15 10.13
N TYR A 376 -7.01 6.34 9.10
CA TYR A 376 -6.22 5.13 8.84
C TYR A 376 -5.49 5.28 7.52
N ALA A 377 -4.19 5.02 7.54
CA ALA A 377 -3.37 5.15 6.34
C ALA A 377 -2.37 4.01 6.21
N ASP A 378 -2.13 3.57 4.98
CA ASP A 378 -1.24 2.47 4.66
C ASP A 378 0.00 2.92 3.87
N PHE A 379 1.18 2.42 4.27
CA PHE A 379 2.48 2.63 3.66
C PHE A 379 2.99 1.32 3.05
N LEU A 380 2.66 1.05 1.80
CA LEU A 380 2.97 -0.21 1.08
C LEU A 380 4.45 -0.42 0.76
N GLY A 381 5.28 0.61 0.84
CA GLY A 381 6.62 0.57 0.24
C GLY A 381 7.58 -0.46 0.84
N TYR A 382 7.42 -0.82 2.12
CA TYR A 382 8.28 -1.83 2.76
C TYR A 382 7.95 -3.23 2.24
N ASP A 383 6.67 -3.61 2.22
CA ASP A 383 6.21 -4.92 1.77
C ASP A 383 6.66 -5.20 0.32
N GLU A 384 6.39 -4.29 -0.59
CA GLU A 384 6.79 -4.36 -2.01
C GLU A 384 8.29 -4.62 -2.18
N VAL A 385 9.14 -3.91 -1.42
CA VAL A 385 10.59 -4.07 -1.53
C VAL A 385 11.07 -5.35 -0.86
N ALA A 386 10.46 -5.74 0.26
CA ALA A 386 10.79 -6.97 0.96
C ALA A 386 10.50 -8.21 0.11
N HIS A 387 9.39 -8.23 -0.64
CA HIS A 387 9.09 -9.30 -1.59
C HIS A 387 10.20 -9.52 -2.62
N HIS A 388 10.82 -8.46 -3.11
CA HIS A 388 11.82 -8.54 -4.17
C HIS A 388 13.26 -8.64 -3.66
N SER A 389 13.54 -8.03 -2.52
CA SER A 389 14.90 -7.94 -1.97
C SER A 389 15.14 -8.88 -0.80
N GLY A 390 14.16 -9.01 0.09
CA GLY A 390 14.23 -9.69 1.37
C GLY A 390 13.98 -8.73 2.54
N ILE A 391 13.47 -9.26 3.64
CA ILE A 391 12.86 -8.51 4.75
C ILE A 391 13.80 -7.55 5.49
N GLU A 392 15.12 -7.82 5.50
CA GLU A 392 16.12 -7.03 6.24
C GLU A 392 17.32 -6.64 5.38
N ARG A 393 17.15 -6.57 4.05
CA ARG A 393 18.21 -6.10 3.17
C ARG A 393 18.37 -4.59 3.29
N PHE A 394 19.57 -4.09 2.95
CA PHE A 394 19.90 -2.66 3.06
C PHE A 394 18.88 -1.75 2.37
N ASP A 395 18.45 -2.12 1.16
CA ASP A 395 17.49 -1.33 0.38
C ASP A 395 16.05 -1.40 0.96
N THR A 396 15.68 -2.49 1.62
CA THR A 396 14.41 -2.63 2.34
C THR A 396 14.41 -1.77 3.61
N LEU A 397 15.52 -1.81 4.39
CA LEU A 397 15.67 -0.96 5.59
C LEU A 397 15.76 0.54 5.25
N GLU A 398 16.30 0.90 4.07
CA GLU A 398 16.27 2.29 3.58
C GLU A 398 14.85 2.79 3.32
N VAL A 399 13.96 1.95 2.78
CA VAL A 399 12.54 2.29 2.61
C VAL A 399 11.88 2.50 3.97
N LEU A 400 12.15 1.60 4.91
CA LEU A 400 11.64 1.67 6.28
C LEU A 400 12.09 2.96 6.99
N ARG A 401 13.37 3.33 6.84
CA ARG A 401 13.89 4.60 7.34
C ARG A 401 13.16 5.81 6.74
N GLY A 402 12.84 5.74 5.43
CA GLY A 402 12.06 6.77 4.75
C GLY A 402 10.64 6.91 5.30
N ILE A 403 9.97 5.80 5.64
CA ILE A 403 8.64 5.78 6.27
C ILE A 403 8.72 6.36 7.70
N ASP A 404 9.67 5.92 8.52
CA ASP A 404 9.88 6.42 9.88
C ASP A 404 10.12 7.94 9.92
N GLN A 405 10.88 8.47 8.97
CA GLN A 405 11.08 9.93 8.85
C GLN A 405 9.77 10.68 8.58
N GLN A 406 8.87 10.11 7.74
CA GLN A 406 7.57 10.70 7.47
C GLN A 406 6.65 10.61 8.71
N ILE A 407 6.68 9.50 9.44
CA ILE A 407 5.97 9.36 10.72
C ILE A 407 6.45 10.41 11.72
N GLY A 408 7.76 10.65 11.82
CA GLY A 408 8.33 11.72 12.63
C GLY A 408 7.88 13.12 12.18
N ARG A 409 7.67 13.34 10.88
CA ARG A 409 7.08 14.57 10.34
C ARG A 409 5.63 14.72 10.74
N LEU A 410 4.82 13.66 10.63
CA LEU A 410 3.43 13.64 11.07
C LEU A 410 3.30 13.90 12.58
N TRP A 411 4.17 13.30 13.39
CA TRP A 411 4.24 13.56 14.83
C TRP A 411 4.46 15.04 15.16
N ARG A 412 5.41 15.70 14.48
CA ARG A 412 5.62 17.14 14.65
C ARG A 412 4.42 17.96 14.18
N ALA A 413 3.74 17.56 13.12
CA ALA A 413 2.52 18.20 12.63
C ALA A 413 1.36 18.07 13.62
N ALA A 414 1.20 16.92 14.25
CA ALA A 414 0.18 16.65 15.25
C ALA A 414 0.26 17.63 16.44
N GLN A 415 1.48 18.06 16.83
CA GLN A 415 1.68 19.06 17.89
C GLN A 415 1.15 20.46 17.53
N LEU A 416 0.89 20.72 16.26
CA LEU A 416 0.47 22.02 15.72
C LEU A 416 -0.94 21.99 15.14
N ALA A 417 -1.56 20.82 15.11
CA ALA A 417 -2.90 20.64 14.58
C ALA A 417 -3.98 21.30 15.46
N PRO A 418 -5.14 21.68 14.89
CA PRO A 418 -6.24 22.29 15.66
C PRO A 418 -6.89 21.31 16.66
N ARG A 419 -6.83 20.00 16.40
CA ARG A 419 -7.22 18.90 17.29
C ARG A 419 -5.94 18.26 17.82
N SER A 420 -5.90 17.84 19.07
CA SER A 420 -4.82 16.99 19.58
C SER A 420 -4.90 15.60 18.93
N TYR A 421 -3.74 14.99 18.58
CA TYR A 421 -3.71 13.68 17.94
C TYR A 421 -2.80 12.72 18.68
N HIS A 422 -3.28 11.49 18.82
CA HIS A 422 -2.48 10.33 19.15
C HIS A 422 -2.08 9.60 17.86
N LEU A 423 -0.85 9.07 17.81
CA LEU A 423 -0.38 8.23 16.71
C LEU A 423 -0.21 6.81 17.23
N ALA A 424 -0.84 5.85 16.56
CA ALA A 424 -0.58 4.42 16.74
C ALA A 424 -0.11 3.85 15.39
N CYS A 425 0.99 3.09 15.42
CA CYS A 425 1.52 2.46 14.22
C CYS A 425 1.33 0.95 14.32
N LEU A 426 1.00 0.29 13.22
CA LEU A 426 0.75 -1.15 13.18
C LEU A 426 1.18 -1.71 11.83
N SER A 427 1.23 -3.01 11.73
CA SER A 427 1.22 -3.72 10.46
C SER A 427 0.01 -4.65 10.40
N ASP A 428 -0.40 -4.99 9.21
CA ASP A 428 -1.44 -5.96 8.93
C ASP A 428 -0.94 -7.41 9.04
N HIS A 429 0.34 -7.64 8.73
CA HIS A 429 1.06 -8.91 8.90
C HIS A 429 2.57 -8.67 8.99
N GLY A 430 3.35 -9.75 9.10
CA GLY A 430 4.78 -9.74 8.85
C GLY A 430 5.11 -10.48 7.55
N GLN A 431 6.39 -10.81 7.35
CA GLN A 431 6.85 -11.63 6.23
C GLN A 431 7.81 -12.69 6.73
N THR A 432 7.75 -13.89 6.13
CA THR A 432 8.75 -14.95 6.28
C THR A 432 9.60 -15.03 5.02
N GLN A 433 10.92 -15.11 5.18
CA GLN A 433 11.87 -15.15 4.07
C GLN A 433 12.19 -16.58 3.68
N GLY A 434 12.46 -16.80 2.39
CA GLY A 434 12.97 -18.08 1.92
C GLY A 434 13.25 -18.12 0.41
N GLN A 435 13.86 -19.22 -0.02
CA GLN A 435 14.00 -19.53 -1.43
C GLN A 435 12.62 -19.88 -1.99
N THR A 436 12.25 -19.37 -3.18
CA THR A 436 10.96 -19.69 -3.79
C THR A 436 10.78 -21.19 -3.99
N PHE A 437 9.54 -21.67 -3.88
CA PHE A 437 9.23 -23.08 -4.10
C PHE A 437 9.76 -23.57 -5.47
N THR A 438 9.55 -22.80 -6.52
CA THR A 438 10.01 -23.12 -7.87
C THR A 438 11.54 -23.18 -7.97
N ASP A 439 12.27 -22.26 -7.33
CA ASP A 439 13.74 -22.27 -7.39
C ASP A 439 14.34 -23.39 -6.54
N ARG A 440 13.66 -23.80 -5.47
CA ARG A 440 14.12 -24.84 -4.54
C ARG A 440 13.83 -26.25 -5.05
N PHE A 441 12.65 -26.46 -5.67
CA PHE A 441 12.16 -27.79 -6.05
C PHE A 441 12.08 -28.02 -7.56
N GLY A 442 12.32 -26.99 -8.38
CA GLY A 442 12.37 -27.10 -9.85
C GLY A 442 11.03 -27.02 -10.57
N GLU A 443 9.90 -27.08 -9.85
CA GLU A 443 8.55 -26.92 -10.39
C GLU A 443 7.70 -26.00 -9.49
N SER A 444 6.66 -25.37 -10.04
CA SER A 444 5.70 -24.59 -9.22
C SER A 444 4.65 -25.52 -8.61
N VAL A 445 3.98 -25.06 -7.53
CA VAL A 445 2.91 -25.84 -6.89
C VAL A 445 1.75 -26.10 -7.84
N GLU A 446 1.43 -25.17 -8.74
CA GLU A 446 0.41 -25.35 -9.78
C GLU A 446 0.81 -26.46 -10.76
N ALA A 447 2.08 -26.50 -11.17
CA ALA A 447 2.59 -27.55 -12.04
C ALA A 447 2.59 -28.93 -11.35
N LEU A 448 2.96 -28.96 -10.06
CA LEU A 448 2.92 -30.15 -9.22
C LEU A 448 1.49 -30.70 -9.14
N VAL A 449 0.52 -29.88 -8.74
CA VAL A 449 -0.90 -30.28 -8.66
C VAL A 449 -1.44 -30.69 -10.03
N GLY A 450 -1.15 -29.91 -11.08
CA GLY A 450 -1.57 -30.23 -12.44
C GLY A 450 -1.10 -31.60 -12.89
N ARG A 451 0.20 -31.92 -12.68
CA ARG A 451 0.81 -33.20 -12.98
C ARG A 451 0.14 -34.36 -12.19
N LEU A 452 -0.09 -34.16 -10.92
CA LEU A 452 -0.74 -35.15 -10.05
C LEU A 452 -2.21 -35.40 -10.39
N CYS A 453 -2.87 -34.42 -10.99
CA CYS A 453 -4.25 -34.51 -11.48
C CYS A 453 -4.37 -34.93 -12.96
N GLY A 454 -3.29 -35.39 -13.59
CA GLY A 454 -3.29 -35.87 -14.99
C GLY A 454 -3.30 -34.71 -16.02
N GLY A 455 -2.94 -33.51 -15.64
CA GLY A 455 -2.77 -32.39 -16.54
C GLY A 455 -1.54 -32.53 -17.43
N PRO A 456 -1.39 -31.69 -18.48
CA PRO A 456 -0.23 -31.71 -19.35
C PRO A 456 1.03 -31.35 -18.57
N ALA A 457 2.16 -32.04 -18.88
CA ALA A 457 3.45 -31.70 -18.30
C ALA A 457 3.79 -30.23 -18.60
N ALA A 458 4.27 -29.50 -17.60
CA ALA A 458 4.68 -28.11 -17.79
C ALA A 458 5.73 -28.02 -18.91
N PRO A 459 5.59 -27.11 -19.88
CA PRO A 459 6.56 -26.98 -20.96
C PRO A 459 7.92 -26.64 -20.36
N PRO A 460 9.03 -27.31 -20.85
CA PRO A 460 10.37 -27.05 -20.34
C PRO A 460 10.70 -25.56 -20.49
N GLN A 461 11.23 -24.95 -19.42
CA GLN A 461 11.65 -23.54 -19.45
C GLN A 461 12.72 -23.35 -20.51
N ARG A 462 12.34 -22.92 -21.72
CA ARG A 462 13.29 -22.63 -22.80
C ARG A 462 14.24 -21.50 -22.35
N ARG A 463 15.51 -21.82 -22.17
CA ARG A 463 16.60 -20.84 -22.09
C ARG A 463 16.53 -19.96 -23.34
N ARG A 464 16.23 -18.70 -23.21
CA ARG A 464 16.26 -17.74 -24.31
C ARG A 464 17.64 -17.09 -24.39
N LEU A 465 18.22 -17.16 -25.56
CA LEU A 465 19.32 -16.35 -26.03
C LEU A 465 18.72 -15.00 -26.50
N PHE A 466 19.24 -13.87 -26.03
CA PHE A 466 18.79 -12.50 -26.32
C PHE A 466 17.45 -12.07 -25.67
N GLY A 467 17.56 -11.25 -24.67
CA GLY A 467 16.65 -10.75 -23.65
C GLY A 467 15.43 -9.90 -24.07
N LEU A 468 14.69 -10.23 -25.12
CA LEU A 468 13.39 -9.58 -25.40
C LEU A 468 12.28 -10.64 -25.32
N ARG A 469 11.41 -10.52 -24.29
CA ARG A 469 10.19 -11.31 -24.17
C ARG A 469 8.98 -10.45 -24.58
N PHE A 470 8.24 -10.92 -25.55
CA PHE A 470 6.82 -10.61 -25.66
C PHE A 470 6.08 -11.54 -24.69
N SER A 471 5.25 -10.97 -23.83
CA SER A 471 4.56 -11.64 -22.74
C SER A 471 3.54 -12.66 -23.26
N ASP A 472 3.62 -13.88 -22.73
CA ASP A 472 2.60 -14.90 -22.83
C ASP A 472 1.41 -14.53 -21.93
N PRO A 473 0.17 -14.54 -22.41
CA PRO A 473 -1.01 -14.19 -21.58
C PRO A 473 -1.18 -15.10 -20.33
N ALA A 474 -0.70 -16.34 -20.39
CA ALA A 474 -0.70 -17.25 -19.24
C ALA A 474 0.32 -16.86 -18.15
N ALA A 475 1.24 -15.92 -18.41
CA ALA A 475 2.21 -15.42 -17.45
C ALA A 475 1.66 -14.22 -16.63
N ASP A 476 0.46 -13.78 -16.90
CA ASP A 476 -0.14 -12.57 -16.29
C ASP A 476 -0.60 -12.78 -14.83
N SER A 477 -0.72 -14.04 -14.38
CA SER A 477 -0.92 -14.39 -12.97
C SER A 477 0.30 -14.11 -12.07
N ARG A 478 1.43 -13.65 -12.65
CA ARG A 478 2.72 -13.45 -11.98
C ARG A 478 3.09 -11.98 -11.76
N ARG A 479 2.14 -11.04 -11.89
CA ARG A 479 2.42 -9.63 -11.60
C ARG A 479 2.34 -9.39 -10.10
N PRO A 480 3.26 -8.57 -9.54
CA PRO A 480 3.17 -8.17 -8.14
C PRO A 480 1.79 -7.51 -7.92
N ALA A 481 1.03 -8.08 -7.01
CA ALA A 481 -0.33 -7.65 -6.74
C ALA A 481 -0.39 -6.27 -6.07
N GLU A 482 0.76 -5.78 -5.57
CA GLU A 482 0.84 -4.66 -4.64
C GLU A 482 1.11 -3.30 -5.29
N SER A 483 1.41 -3.23 -6.59
CA SER A 483 1.51 -1.94 -7.32
C SER A 483 0.15 -1.26 -7.59
N TRP A 484 -0.91 -1.73 -6.93
CA TRP A 484 -2.29 -1.29 -7.13
C TRP A 484 -2.53 0.19 -6.81
N GLN A 485 -1.80 0.78 -5.84
CA GLN A 485 -1.98 2.21 -5.52
C GLN A 485 -1.60 3.13 -6.68
N VAL A 486 -0.59 2.76 -7.47
CA VAL A 486 -0.23 3.54 -8.67
C VAL A 486 -1.30 3.41 -9.73
N THR A 487 -1.83 2.19 -9.93
CA THR A 487 -2.93 1.96 -10.87
C THR A 487 -4.21 2.65 -10.41
N SER A 488 -4.48 2.69 -9.10
CA SER A 488 -5.64 3.41 -8.54
C SER A 488 -5.52 4.92 -8.75
N ALA A 489 -4.36 5.50 -8.44
CA ALA A 489 -4.11 6.92 -8.67
C ALA A 489 -4.30 7.32 -10.15
N LEU A 490 -3.85 6.45 -11.08
CA LEU A 490 -4.06 6.66 -12.52
C LEU A 490 -5.52 6.47 -12.96
N ALA A 491 -6.29 5.62 -12.28
CA ALA A 491 -7.70 5.34 -12.57
C ALA A 491 -8.66 6.40 -12.01
N GLU A 492 -8.33 7.06 -10.90
CA GLU A 492 -9.14 8.12 -10.29
C GLU A 492 -9.32 9.34 -11.18
N GLY A 493 -8.47 9.52 -12.20
CA GLY A 493 -8.54 10.62 -13.14
C GLY A 493 -9.70 10.50 -14.14
N GLY A 494 -10.65 11.43 -14.09
CA GLY A 494 -11.81 11.50 -14.99
C GLY A 494 -11.58 12.41 -16.22
N GLY A 495 -11.16 11.86 -17.37
CA GLY A 495 -11.06 12.63 -18.62
C GLY A 495 -10.83 11.75 -19.86
N LEU A 496 -10.99 12.31 -21.08
CA LEU A 496 -10.75 11.60 -22.34
C LEU A 496 -9.32 11.05 -22.45
N ILE A 497 -8.33 11.75 -21.87
CA ILE A 497 -6.93 11.34 -21.89
C ILE A 497 -6.72 10.14 -20.94
N ALA A 498 -7.35 10.13 -19.76
CA ALA A 498 -7.31 8.98 -18.83
C ALA A 498 -7.94 7.74 -19.46
N ARG A 499 -9.03 7.92 -20.22
CA ARG A 499 -9.67 6.83 -20.95
C ARG A 499 -8.75 6.27 -22.04
N ARG A 500 -8.10 7.13 -22.85
CA ARG A 500 -7.16 6.70 -23.91
C ARG A 500 -5.88 6.09 -23.31
N LEU A 501 -5.39 6.61 -22.21
CA LEU A 501 -4.22 6.04 -21.52
C LEU A 501 -4.58 4.67 -20.93
N ARG A 502 -5.74 4.53 -20.29
CA ARG A 502 -6.29 3.25 -19.82
C ARG A 502 -6.43 2.24 -20.95
N GLU A 503 -7.00 2.64 -22.10
CA GLU A 503 -7.16 1.78 -23.28
C GLU A 503 -5.80 1.37 -23.89
N ARG A 504 -4.78 2.26 -23.87
CA ARG A 504 -3.42 1.95 -24.36
C ARG A 504 -2.62 1.07 -23.39
N THR A 505 -2.71 1.35 -22.10
CA THR A 505 -1.99 0.55 -21.08
C THR A 505 -2.64 -0.82 -20.89
N ALA A 506 -3.94 -0.92 -21.13
CA ALA A 506 -4.63 -2.19 -21.22
C ALA A 506 -4.11 -3.05 -22.38
N ARG A 507 -3.97 -2.47 -23.57
CA ARG A 507 -3.39 -3.15 -24.74
C ARG A 507 -1.92 -3.50 -24.56
N ALA A 508 -1.18 -2.72 -23.77
CA ALA A 508 0.23 -2.97 -23.46
C ALA A 508 0.43 -3.97 -22.30
N GLY A 509 -0.67 -4.45 -21.68
CA GLY A 509 -0.60 -5.39 -20.57
C GLY A 509 0.11 -4.84 -19.32
N THR A 510 0.29 -3.52 -19.18
CA THR A 510 0.98 -2.88 -18.06
C THR A 510 0.03 -2.32 -16.99
N LEU A 511 -1.25 -2.16 -17.33
CA LEU A 511 -2.34 -1.82 -16.41
C LEU A 511 -3.54 -2.62 -16.89
N THR A 512 -4.12 -3.49 -16.08
CA THR A 512 -5.40 -4.08 -16.40
C THR A 512 -6.46 -2.99 -16.38
N PRO A 513 -7.17 -2.68 -17.49
CA PRO A 513 -8.37 -1.89 -17.40
C PRO A 513 -9.40 -2.71 -16.63
N ALA A 514 -10.28 -2.03 -15.92
CA ALA A 514 -11.56 -2.61 -15.61
C ALA A 514 -12.22 -3.03 -16.94
N THR A 515 -12.09 -4.28 -17.29
CA THR A 515 -12.78 -4.89 -18.41
C THR A 515 -14.25 -5.03 -18.00
N PRO A 516 -15.21 -4.78 -18.93
CA PRO A 516 -16.59 -5.17 -18.67
C PRO A 516 -16.62 -6.66 -18.32
N ALA A 517 -17.56 -7.07 -17.49
CA ALA A 517 -17.71 -8.41 -16.90
C ALA A 517 -17.61 -9.65 -17.84
N ALA A 518 -17.37 -9.43 -19.15
CA ALA A 518 -17.18 -10.48 -20.16
C ALA A 518 -15.72 -10.97 -20.32
N GLU A 519 -14.74 -10.36 -19.62
CA GLU A 519 -13.33 -10.76 -19.67
C GLU A 519 -12.71 -10.94 -18.27
N HIS A 520 -13.47 -11.37 -17.27
CA HIS A 520 -12.90 -12.09 -16.13
C HIS A 520 -12.34 -13.37 -16.73
N GLY A 521 -11.04 -13.33 -17.06
CA GLY A 521 -10.35 -14.23 -17.98
C GLY A 521 -10.64 -15.68 -17.61
N ALA A 522 -10.68 -16.53 -18.61
CA ALA A 522 -10.83 -17.96 -18.46
C ALA A 522 -9.98 -18.44 -17.28
N VAL A 523 -10.66 -18.99 -16.25
CA VAL A 523 -10.00 -19.49 -15.03
C VAL A 523 -8.92 -20.46 -15.47
N ALA A 524 -7.66 -20.16 -15.13
CA ALA A 524 -6.54 -20.99 -15.55
C ALA A 524 -6.63 -22.35 -14.86
N ARG A 525 -7.06 -23.37 -15.59
CA ARG A 525 -7.15 -24.75 -15.11
C ARG A 525 -5.81 -25.46 -15.32
N VAL A 526 -5.28 -26.05 -14.26
CA VAL A 526 -4.00 -26.79 -14.30
C VAL A 526 -4.19 -28.22 -14.84
N ALA A 527 -5.42 -28.75 -14.72
CA ALA A 527 -5.89 -29.99 -15.30
C ALA A 527 -7.40 -29.87 -15.58
N PRO A 528 -8.02 -30.78 -16.35
CA PRO A 528 -9.48 -30.79 -16.53
C PRO A 528 -10.19 -30.76 -15.18
N GLY A 529 -11.11 -29.79 -14.98
CA GLY A 529 -11.84 -29.63 -13.74
C GLY A 529 -11.04 -29.22 -12.51
N VAL A 530 -9.76 -28.79 -12.66
CA VAL A 530 -8.90 -28.42 -11.51
C VAL A 530 -8.38 -27.00 -11.64
N VAL A 531 -8.71 -26.18 -10.68
CA VAL A 531 -8.22 -24.80 -10.54
C VAL A 531 -7.26 -24.73 -9.36
N VAL A 532 -6.12 -24.05 -9.56
CA VAL A 532 -5.15 -23.73 -8.49
C VAL A 532 -4.93 -22.24 -8.47
N THR A 533 -5.12 -21.62 -7.30
CA THR A 533 -4.72 -20.23 -7.05
C THR A 533 -3.65 -20.21 -5.96
N VAL A 534 -2.67 -19.32 -6.10
CA VAL A 534 -1.59 -19.14 -5.10
C VAL A 534 -1.68 -17.76 -4.48
N SER A 535 -1.31 -17.69 -3.20
CA SER A 535 -1.35 -16.46 -2.40
C SER A 535 -0.23 -16.55 -1.36
N GLY A 536 0.99 -16.13 -1.76
CA GLY A 536 2.19 -16.18 -0.93
C GLY A 536 2.60 -17.59 -0.51
N HIS A 537 2.38 -17.92 0.76
CA HIS A 537 2.67 -19.23 1.35
C HIS A 537 1.47 -20.20 1.35
N MET A 538 0.35 -19.81 0.76
CA MET A 538 -0.80 -20.68 0.56
C MET A 538 -1.07 -20.97 -0.90
N ALA A 539 -1.57 -22.18 -1.18
CA ALA A 539 -2.16 -22.53 -2.46
C ALA A 539 -3.53 -23.17 -2.23
N HIS A 540 -4.48 -22.86 -3.08
CA HIS A 540 -5.86 -23.27 -3.03
C HIS A 540 -6.17 -24.17 -4.22
N VAL A 541 -6.63 -25.39 -3.99
CA VAL A 541 -7.03 -26.32 -5.03
C VAL A 541 -8.54 -26.50 -5.00
N SER A 542 -9.19 -26.31 -6.14
CA SER A 542 -10.65 -26.47 -6.29
C SER A 542 -10.96 -27.40 -7.46
N PHE A 543 -11.85 -28.36 -7.21
CA PHE A 543 -12.36 -29.31 -8.22
C PHE A 543 -13.69 -28.77 -8.74
N THR A 544 -13.69 -28.17 -9.93
CA THR A 544 -14.85 -27.47 -10.49
C THR A 544 -16.03 -28.37 -10.82
N ASP A 545 -15.75 -29.65 -11.08
CA ASP A 545 -16.76 -30.64 -11.46
C ASP A 545 -17.46 -31.26 -10.22
N VAL A 546 -16.96 -30.94 -9.01
CA VAL A 546 -17.58 -31.38 -7.75
C VAL A 546 -18.38 -30.24 -7.14
N PRO A 547 -19.71 -30.32 -7.05
CA PRO A 547 -20.51 -29.28 -6.41
C PRO A 547 -20.20 -29.13 -4.93
N GLY A 548 -20.14 -27.88 -4.46
CA GLY A 548 -19.78 -27.57 -3.07
C GLY A 548 -18.31 -27.92 -2.78
N ARG A 549 -17.98 -28.14 -1.51
CA ARG A 549 -16.63 -28.55 -1.08
C ARG A 549 -16.46 -30.05 -1.26
N ALA A 550 -15.45 -30.47 -2.03
CA ALA A 550 -15.17 -31.87 -2.27
C ALA A 550 -14.70 -32.57 -0.98
N PRO A 551 -15.34 -33.65 -0.55
CA PRO A 551 -14.86 -34.45 0.57
C PRO A 551 -13.54 -35.15 0.27
N LEU A 552 -12.71 -35.37 1.30
CA LEU A 552 -11.46 -36.12 1.26
C LEU A 552 -11.60 -37.43 0.49
N GLU A 553 -12.66 -38.21 0.79
CA GLU A 553 -12.93 -39.53 0.22
C GLU A 553 -13.27 -39.46 -1.27
N THR A 554 -13.81 -38.35 -1.74
CA THR A 554 -14.04 -38.09 -3.16
C THR A 554 -12.77 -37.71 -3.87
N ILE A 555 -11.91 -36.91 -3.21
CA ILE A 555 -10.59 -36.52 -3.74
C ILE A 555 -9.69 -37.77 -3.89
N GLU A 556 -9.64 -38.64 -2.88
CA GLU A 556 -8.85 -39.87 -2.91
C GLU A 556 -9.32 -40.84 -4.00
N ARG A 557 -10.64 -40.93 -4.24
CA ARG A 557 -11.20 -41.77 -5.31
C ARG A 557 -10.87 -41.20 -6.70
N GLY A 558 -10.95 -39.88 -6.87
CA GLY A 558 -10.67 -39.22 -8.16
C GLY A 558 -9.20 -39.10 -8.49
N TRP A 559 -8.38 -38.81 -7.47
CA TRP A 559 -6.94 -38.57 -7.60
C TRP A 559 -6.15 -39.24 -6.47
N PRO A 560 -6.02 -40.61 -6.49
CA PRO A 560 -5.48 -41.39 -5.36
C PRO A 560 -4.04 -41.04 -4.98
N HIS A 561 -3.28 -40.45 -5.89
CA HIS A 561 -1.90 -40.05 -5.64
C HIS A 561 -1.74 -38.59 -5.23
N LEU A 562 -2.80 -37.78 -5.28
CA LEU A 562 -2.69 -36.33 -5.06
C LEU A 562 -2.30 -36.02 -3.62
N LEU A 563 -3.15 -36.37 -2.66
CA LEU A 563 -2.93 -36.02 -1.25
C LEU A 563 -1.65 -36.67 -0.66
N PRO A 564 -1.40 -37.99 -0.89
CA PRO A 564 -0.16 -38.61 -0.43
C PRO A 564 1.09 -37.94 -1.01
N SER A 565 1.11 -37.60 -2.30
CA SER A 565 2.27 -36.95 -2.93
C SER A 565 2.46 -35.52 -2.45
N LEU A 566 1.40 -34.80 -2.12
CA LEU A 566 1.48 -33.44 -1.58
C LEU A 566 2.02 -33.46 -0.15
N VAL A 567 1.53 -34.30 0.76
CA VAL A 567 2.06 -34.36 2.14
C VAL A 567 3.49 -34.87 2.22
N ASP A 568 3.90 -35.72 1.27
CA ASP A 568 5.27 -36.20 1.17
C ASP A 568 6.25 -35.18 0.59
N HIS A 569 5.73 -34.15 -0.08
CA HIS A 569 6.58 -33.14 -0.72
C HIS A 569 7.31 -32.27 0.33
N PRO A 570 8.66 -32.15 0.26
CA PRO A 570 9.45 -31.49 1.32
C PRO A 570 9.19 -29.97 1.45
N GLY A 571 8.55 -29.35 0.48
CA GLY A 571 8.16 -27.93 0.49
C GLY A 571 6.75 -27.67 1.00
N ILE A 572 5.99 -28.72 1.32
CA ILE A 572 4.61 -28.63 1.83
C ILE A 572 4.60 -29.00 3.30
N GLY A 573 3.97 -28.17 4.13
CA GLY A 573 3.92 -28.36 5.55
C GLY A 573 2.70 -29.16 6.00
N PHE A 574 1.53 -28.72 5.58
CA PHE A 574 0.27 -29.42 5.83
C PHE A 574 -0.78 -29.07 4.78
N LEU A 575 -1.82 -29.89 4.71
CA LEU A 575 -3.00 -29.65 3.91
C LEU A 575 -4.22 -29.52 4.82
N LEU A 576 -5.12 -28.60 4.52
CA LEU A 576 -6.48 -28.63 5.06
C LEU A 576 -7.41 -29.29 4.02
N VAL A 577 -8.13 -30.30 4.43
CA VAL A 577 -9.18 -31.00 3.65
C VAL A 577 -10.43 -31.20 4.51
N HIS A 578 -11.55 -31.55 3.89
CA HIS A 578 -12.78 -31.86 4.60
C HIS A 578 -13.16 -33.33 4.39
N SER A 579 -13.13 -34.14 5.45
CA SER A 579 -13.61 -35.52 5.41
C SER A 579 -15.12 -35.55 5.64
N ALA A 580 -15.84 -36.41 4.88
CA ALA A 580 -17.27 -36.65 5.09
C ALA A 580 -17.57 -37.29 6.45
N GLU A 581 -16.63 -38.10 6.98
CA GLU A 581 -16.76 -38.80 8.25
C GLU A 581 -16.27 -37.94 9.44
N PHE A 582 -15.13 -37.23 9.29
CA PHE A 582 -14.47 -36.60 10.43
C PHE A 582 -14.52 -35.04 10.40
N GLY A 583 -15.16 -34.46 9.39
CA GLY A 583 -15.19 -33.02 9.20
C GLY A 583 -13.80 -32.48 8.73
N PRO A 584 -13.39 -31.26 9.11
CA PRO A 584 -12.14 -30.68 8.67
C PRO A 584 -10.94 -31.37 9.34
N VAL A 585 -9.94 -31.71 8.52
CA VAL A 585 -8.72 -32.42 8.90
C VAL A 585 -7.50 -31.68 8.36
N ALA A 586 -6.52 -31.47 9.22
CA ALA A 586 -5.18 -31.08 8.82
C ALA A 586 -4.33 -32.34 8.58
N LEU A 587 -3.82 -32.52 7.36
CA LEU A 587 -2.99 -33.65 6.96
C LEU A 587 -1.52 -33.21 6.88
N GLY A 588 -0.62 -33.95 7.49
CA GLY A 588 0.83 -33.80 7.36
C GLY A 588 1.49 -35.11 6.89
N ARG A 589 2.80 -35.07 6.73
CA ARG A 589 3.58 -36.23 6.30
C ARG A 589 3.44 -37.41 7.30
N ASP A 590 3.60 -37.11 8.57
CA ASP A 590 3.78 -38.14 9.61
C ASP A 590 2.55 -38.24 10.54
N GLY A 591 1.44 -37.55 10.18
CA GLY A 591 0.22 -37.63 10.95
C GLY A 591 -0.87 -36.66 10.50
N LEU A 592 -1.94 -36.65 11.25
CA LEU A 592 -3.11 -35.80 10.99
C LEU A 592 -3.73 -35.27 12.29
N ARG A 593 -4.45 -34.17 12.17
CA ARG A 593 -5.27 -33.60 13.26
C ARG A 593 -6.71 -33.40 12.80
N ARG A 594 -7.67 -33.99 13.53
CA ARG A 594 -9.10 -33.71 13.37
C ARG A 594 -9.41 -32.38 14.08
N LEU A 595 -9.81 -31.36 13.32
CA LEU A 595 -9.92 -30.01 13.87
C LEU A 595 -11.10 -29.81 14.82
N HIS A 596 -12.23 -30.53 14.59
CA HIS A 596 -13.39 -30.43 15.46
C HIS A 596 -13.21 -31.10 16.82
N THR A 597 -12.50 -32.24 16.84
CA THR A 597 -12.35 -33.04 18.06
C THR A 597 -11.00 -32.84 18.75
N GLY A 598 -10.03 -32.23 18.05
CA GLY A 598 -8.65 -32.07 18.52
C GLY A 598 -7.84 -33.38 18.50
N VAL A 599 -8.40 -34.50 18.03
CA VAL A 599 -7.69 -35.81 17.98
C VAL A 599 -6.55 -35.73 16.99
N VAL A 600 -5.36 -36.13 17.47
CA VAL A 600 -4.14 -36.27 16.67
C VAL A 600 -3.83 -37.73 16.47
N ILE A 601 -3.50 -38.14 15.25
CA ILE A 601 -3.02 -39.49 14.89
C ILE A 601 -1.64 -39.32 14.25
N GLY A 602 -0.63 -39.93 14.82
CA GLY A 602 0.77 -39.67 14.45
C GLY A 602 1.30 -38.37 15.02
N GLU A 603 2.10 -37.63 14.25
CA GLU A 603 2.61 -36.31 14.63
C GLU A 603 1.58 -35.21 14.30
N ASP A 604 1.43 -34.21 15.18
CA ASP A 604 0.55 -33.07 14.90
C ASP A 604 1.13 -32.17 13.82
N PRO A 605 0.53 -32.11 12.61
CA PRO A 605 1.07 -31.32 11.51
C PRO A 605 1.03 -29.81 11.77
N LEU A 606 0.27 -29.36 12.76
CA LEU A 606 0.11 -27.92 13.08
C LEU A 606 1.08 -27.46 14.19
N MET A 607 1.73 -28.38 14.90
CA MET A 607 2.63 -28.04 16.01
C MET A 607 3.75 -27.05 15.61
N PRO A 608 4.41 -27.14 14.45
CA PRO A 608 5.46 -26.19 14.05
C PRO A 608 4.96 -24.77 13.81
N TYR A 609 3.65 -24.56 13.69
CA TYR A 609 3.02 -23.29 13.32
C TYR A 609 2.49 -22.48 14.52
N GLY A 610 2.72 -22.95 15.74
CA GLY A 610 2.39 -22.26 16.98
C GLY A 610 1.03 -22.67 17.57
N GLU A 611 0.78 -22.20 18.79
CA GLU A 611 -0.35 -22.61 19.62
C GLU A 611 -1.71 -22.25 19.05
N HIS A 612 -1.81 -21.16 18.28
CA HIS A 612 -3.08 -20.70 17.68
C HIS A 612 -3.39 -21.40 16.36
N ALA A 613 -2.45 -22.15 15.75
CA ALA A 613 -2.58 -22.70 14.41
C ALA A 613 -3.85 -23.56 14.25
N ALA A 614 -4.14 -24.44 15.19
CA ALA A 614 -5.32 -25.32 15.11
C ALA A 614 -6.64 -24.53 15.10
N ALA A 615 -6.77 -23.51 15.92
CA ALA A 615 -7.97 -22.67 15.99
C ALA A 615 -8.14 -21.84 14.71
N LEU A 616 -7.04 -21.27 14.20
CA LEU A 616 -7.04 -20.45 12.97
C LEU A 616 -7.42 -21.30 11.74
N VAL A 617 -6.86 -22.52 11.62
CA VAL A 617 -7.17 -23.44 10.53
C VAL A 617 -8.61 -23.96 10.65
N ALA A 618 -9.05 -24.26 11.87
CA ALA A 618 -10.43 -24.65 12.11
C ALA A 618 -11.43 -23.55 11.71
N ARG A 619 -11.16 -22.27 12.07
CA ARG A 619 -11.98 -21.14 11.65
C ARG A 619 -12.04 -21.03 10.14
N ALA A 620 -10.92 -21.04 9.45
CA ALA A 620 -10.88 -20.92 7.99
C ALA A 620 -11.61 -22.09 7.29
N SER A 621 -11.65 -23.27 7.90
CA SER A 621 -12.38 -24.43 7.39
C SER A 621 -13.90 -24.23 7.35
N THR A 622 -14.44 -23.28 8.12
CA THR A 622 -15.87 -22.98 8.17
C THR A 622 -16.32 -21.99 7.09
N PHE A 623 -15.39 -21.38 6.37
CA PHE A 623 -15.73 -20.38 5.36
C PHE A 623 -16.47 -20.99 4.17
N PRO A 624 -17.53 -20.34 3.67
CA PRO A 624 -18.35 -20.84 2.57
C PRO A 624 -17.55 -21.19 1.31
N HIS A 625 -16.58 -20.35 0.95
CA HIS A 625 -15.74 -20.57 -0.24
C HIS A 625 -14.38 -21.21 0.08
N CYS A 626 -14.25 -21.85 1.28
CA CYS A 626 -13.03 -22.57 1.59
C CYS A 626 -12.73 -23.62 0.51
N PRO A 627 -11.53 -23.61 -0.11
CA PRO A 627 -11.16 -24.54 -1.17
C PRO A 627 -11.27 -26.01 -0.76
N ASP A 628 -11.30 -26.90 -1.74
CA ASP A 628 -11.34 -28.34 -1.48
C ASP A 628 -10.07 -28.84 -0.78
N VAL A 629 -8.90 -28.28 -1.21
CA VAL A 629 -7.62 -28.49 -0.53
C VAL A 629 -6.94 -27.14 -0.37
N VAL A 630 -6.54 -26.80 0.85
CA VAL A 630 -5.66 -25.66 1.12
C VAL A 630 -4.29 -26.20 1.49
N ILE A 631 -3.27 -25.74 0.77
CA ILE A 631 -1.86 -26.15 0.93
C ILE A 631 -1.14 -25.04 1.66
N ASN A 632 -0.52 -25.31 2.81
CA ASN A 632 0.39 -24.38 3.49
C ASN A 632 1.84 -24.79 3.24
N SER A 633 2.70 -23.84 2.88
CA SER A 633 4.13 -24.13 2.67
C SER A 633 4.79 -24.59 3.97
N ARG A 634 5.85 -25.42 3.83
CA ARG A 634 6.62 -25.87 4.99
C ARG A 634 7.41 -24.70 5.59
N TYR A 635 7.27 -24.53 6.88
CA TYR A 635 8.08 -23.64 7.69
C TYR A 635 9.16 -24.44 8.44
N ASP A 636 10.38 -23.94 8.43
CA ASP A 636 11.49 -24.48 9.21
C ASP A 636 11.79 -23.55 10.41
N PRO A 637 11.44 -23.96 11.65
CA PRO A 637 11.68 -23.14 12.83
C PRO A 637 13.17 -22.98 13.20
N HIS A 638 14.07 -23.81 12.66
CA HIS A 638 15.50 -23.70 12.93
C HIS A 638 16.17 -22.58 12.11
N THR A 639 15.73 -22.40 10.88
CA THR A 639 16.23 -21.35 9.98
C THR A 639 15.34 -20.13 9.93
N ASP A 640 14.12 -20.22 10.48
CA ASP A 640 13.06 -19.19 10.38
C ASP A 640 12.68 -18.88 8.91
N GLU A 641 12.71 -19.91 8.05
CA GLU A 641 12.46 -19.80 6.61
C GLU A 641 11.26 -20.64 6.17
N ALA A 642 10.58 -20.16 5.14
CA ALA A 642 9.57 -20.90 4.39
C ALA A 642 9.71 -20.62 2.88
N SER A 643 9.39 -21.61 2.03
CA SER A 643 9.46 -21.45 0.57
C SER A 643 8.13 -20.95 0.02
N PRO A 644 8.01 -19.68 -0.40
CA PRO A 644 6.78 -19.16 -0.95
C PRO A 644 6.46 -19.79 -2.31
N PHE A 645 5.18 -19.96 -2.60
CA PHE A 645 4.70 -20.45 -3.89
C PHE A 645 4.79 -19.38 -4.97
N GLU A 646 4.75 -18.11 -4.60
CA GLU A 646 4.97 -16.96 -5.47
C GLU A 646 6.46 -16.61 -5.61
N PRO A 647 6.86 -15.87 -6.66
CA PRO A 647 8.27 -15.53 -6.90
C PRO A 647 8.75 -14.38 -5.99
N HIS A 648 8.64 -14.53 -4.68
CA HIS A 648 9.01 -13.58 -3.64
C HIS A 648 10.18 -14.10 -2.80
N VAL A 649 11.02 -13.21 -2.27
CA VAL A 649 12.06 -13.53 -1.28
C VAL A 649 11.49 -13.46 0.13
N GLY A 650 10.97 -12.30 0.53
CA GLY A 650 10.07 -12.15 1.67
C GLY A 650 8.65 -12.40 1.20
N SER A 651 7.86 -13.13 1.95
CA SER A 651 6.47 -13.44 1.58
C SER A 651 5.62 -13.71 2.82
N HIS A 652 4.34 -13.69 2.63
CA HIS A 652 3.32 -13.88 3.66
C HIS A 652 2.13 -14.67 3.10
N GLY A 653 1.06 -14.86 3.87
CA GLY A 653 -0.17 -15.45 3.38
C GLY A 653 -0.48 -16.83 3.91
N GLY A 654 0.40 -17.39 4.74
CA GLY A 654 0.19 -18.69 5.39
C GLY A 654 0.58 -18.65 6.86
N LEU A 655 0.59 -19.83 7.48
CA LEU A 655 1.15 -20.01 8.82
C LEU A 655 2.65 -20.31 8.73
N GLY A 656 3.36 -19.95 9.81
CA GLY A 656 4.76 -20.27 10.03
C GLY A 656 5.67 -19.04 9.99
N GLY A 657 6.35 -18.79 11.11
CA GLY A 657 7.37 -17.77 11.25
C GLY A 657 6.87 -16.34 11.41
N PRO A 658 7.73 -15.37 11.06
CA PRO A 658 7.45 -13.94 11.27
C PRO A 658 6.24 -13.39 10.52
N GLN A 659 5.77 -14.04 9.44
CA GLN A 659 4.59 -13.58 8.70
C GLN A 659 3.32 -13.48 9.54
N GLN A 660 3.21 -14.31 10.59
CA GLN A 660 2.06 -14.31 11.49
C GLN A 660 2.13 -13.24 12.59
N ARG A 661 3.29 -12.60 12.78
CA ARG A 661 3.51 -11.66 13.86
C ARG A 661 3.59 -10.23 13.35
N GLY A 662 2.44 -9.56 13.31
CA GLY A 662 2.37 -8.15 13.09
C GLY A 662 2.86 -7.35 14.29
N PHE A 663 3.21 -6.07 14.11
CA PHE A 663 3.54 -5.17 15.21
C PHE A 663 2.39 -4.19 15.50
N LEU A 664 2.33 -3.75 16.75
CA LEU A 664 1.46 -2.69 17.23
C LEU A 664 2.26 -1.77 18.15
N LEU A 665 2.49 -0.53 17.72
CA LEU A 665 3.17 0.51 18.49
C LEU A 665 2.12 1.57 18.86
N HIS A 666 1.77 1.65 20.14
CA HIS A 666 0.69 2.53 20.60
C HIS A 666 1.13 3.42 21.77
N PRO A 667 0.47 4.57 21.99
CA PRO A 667 0.74 5.39 23.16
C PRO A 667 0.59 4.59 24.47
N ARG A 668 1.51 4.78 25.40
CA ARG A 668 1.44 4.13 26.71
C ARG A 668 0.18 4.52 27.52
N SER A 669 -0.43 5.64 27.17
CA SER A 669 -1.70 6.10 27.78
C SER A 669 -2.93 5.30 27.33
N PHE A 670 -2.81 4.49 26.29
CA PHE A 670 -3.90 3.60 25.86
C PHE A 670 -3.94 2.36 26.73
N ALA A 671 -5.12 1.77 26.90
CA ALA A 671 -5.29 0.52 27.61
C ALA A 671 -4.41 -0.58 27.01
N ASP A 672 -3.77 -1.39 27.87
CA ASP A 672 -2.98 -2.55 27.39
C ASP A 672 -3.93 -3.56 26.73
N PRO A 673 -3.72 -3.90 25.47
CA PRO A 673 -4.65 -4.79 24.77
C PRO A 673 -4.50 -6.27 25.16
N GLY A 674 -3.45 -6.63 25.91
CA GLY A 674 -3.12 -8.04 26.17
C GLY A 674 -2.66 -8.77 24.90
N GLU A 675 -2.90 -10.08 24.84
CA GLU A 675 -2.66 -10.89 23.65
C GLU A 675 -3.74 -10.65 22.61
N ILE A 676 -3.34 -10.38 21.38
CA ILE A 676 -4.24 -10.15 20.25
C ILE A 676 -4.06 -11.28 19.24
N VAL A 677 -5.15 -12.00 18.92
CA VAL A 677 -5.18 -13.06 17.92
C VAL A 677 -6.30 -12.78 16.93
N GLY A 678 -5.94 -12.64 15.66
CA GLY A 678 -6.82 -12.32 14.54
C GLY A 678 -7.12 -10.81 14.38
N ALA A 679 -7.37 -10.42 13.14
CA ALA A 679 -7.61 -9.04 12.75
C ALA A 679 -8.90 -8.46 13.36
N GLU A 680 -9.91 -9.29 13.56
CA GLU A 680 -11.17 -8.90 14.26
C GLU A 680 -10.91 -8.53 15.73
N HIS A 681 -9.99 -9.25 16.41
CA HIS A 681 -9.61 -8.89 17.77
C HIS A 681 -8.88 -7.54 17.78
N LEU A 682 -7.96 -7.34 16.84
CA LEU A 682 -7.28 -6.04 16.70
C LEU A 682 -8.29 -4.90 16.44
N HIS A 683 -9.30 -5.11 15.59
CA HIS A 683 -10.39 -4.15 15.41
C HIS A 683 -11.04 -3.75 16.73
N ARG A 684 -11.42 -4.74 17.56
CA ARG A 684 -12.03 -4.47 18.87
C ARG A 684 -11.12 -3.65 19.79
N VAL A 685 -9.83 -3.91 19.76
CA VAL A 685 -8.83 -3.13 20.53
C VAL A 685 -8.79 -1.68 20.05
N LEU A 686 -8.65 -1.47 18.72
CA LEU A 686 -8.61 -0.11 18.15
C LEU A 686 -9.92 0.65 18.43
N ARG A 687 -11.04 -0.04 18.34
CA ARG A 687 -12.36 0.49 18.66
C ARG A 687 -12.49 0.88 20.13
N GLY A 688 -12.03 0.01 21.04
CA GLY A 688 -11.99 0.27 22.47
C GLY A 688 -11.23 1.54 22.80
N TRP A 689 -10.04 1.73 22.20
CA TRP A 689 -9.26 2.96 22.39
C TRP A 689 -9.99 4.23 21.91
N LEU A 690 -10.74 4.14 20.80
CA LEU A 690 -11.56 5.27 20.35
C LEU A 690 -12.68 5.57 21.33
N THR A 691 -13.34 4.57 21.88
CA THR A 691 -14.38 4.71 22.90
C THR A 691 -13.82 5.33 24.19
N ASP A 692 -12.66 4.86 24.66
CA ASP A 692 -11.96 5.39 25.84
C ASP A 692 -11.59 6.88 25.67
N LEU A 693 -11.29 7.30 24.45
CA LEU A 693 -11.02 8.70 24.10
C LEU A 693 -12.29 9.54 23.95
N GLY A 694 -13.47 8.93 24.04
CA GLY A 694 -14.76 9.64 23.95
C GLY A 694 -15.33 9.78 22.54
N HIS A 695 -14.84 8.97 21.56
CA HIS A 695 -15.47 8.93 20.24
C HIS A 695 -16.79 8.14 20.32
N PRO A 696 -17.88 8.65 19.67
CA PRO A 696 -19.15 7.94 19.66
C PRO A 696 -19.06 6.65 18.85
N GLU A 697 -19.82 5.65 19.26
CA GLU A 697 -20.04 4.48 18.39
C GLU A 697 -20.85 4.91 17.16
N PRO A 698 -20.47 4.43 15.96
CA PRO A 698 -21.23 4.72 14.75
C PRO A 698 -22.62 4.06 14.81
N ASP A 699 -23.65 4.82 14.48
CA ASP A 699 -24.99 4.29 14.24
C ASP A 699 -24.99 3.47 12.93
N GLY A 700 -25.14 2.15 13.04
CA GLY A 700 -25.21 1.26 11.87
C GLY A 700 -26.66 1.10 11.43
N ASP A 701 -26.91 1.38 10.15
CA ASP A 701 -28.24 1.27 9.52
C ASP A 701 -28.50 -0.08 8.83
N ARG A 702 -27.57 -1.04 8.91
CA ARG A 702 -27.68 -2.33 8.23
C ARG A 702 -27.43 -3.50 9.18
N PRO A 703 -28.38 -4.46 9.30
CA PRO A 703 -28.13 -5.70 10.02
C PRO A 703 -27.07 -6.53 9.25
N ARG A 704 -26.11 -7.13 9.95
CA ARG A 704 -25.13 -8.06 9.37
C ARG A 704 -25.86 -9.19 8.65
N SER A 705 -25.71 -9.30 7.35
CA SER A 705 -26.25 -10.43 6.60
C SER A 705 -25.35 -11.65 6.85
N GLY A 706 -25.71 -12.52 7.80
CA GLY A 706 -25.08 -13.84 7.88
C GLY A 706 -24.50 -14.30 9.21
N ALA A 707 -24.60 -13.57 10.30
CA ALA A 707 -24.25 -14.12 11.61
C ALA A 707 -25.37 -15.07 12.09
N ARG A 708 -25.28 -16.36 11.78
CA ARG A 708 -25.97 -17.38 12.59
C ARG A 708 -25.32 -17.36 13.96
N SER A 709 -26.11 -17.01 14.97
CA SER A 709 -25.67 -17.01 16.36
C SER A 709 -25.20 -18.42 16.75
N THR A 710 -23.90 -18.54 17.05
CA THR A 710 -23.32 -19.71 17.72
C THR A 710 -23.49 -19.67 19.24
N ASP A 711 -24.36 -18.82 19.77
CA ASP A 711 -24.54 -18.63 21.20
C ASP A 711 -25.59 -19.57 21.83
N THR A 712 -25.88 -20.74 21.23
CA THR A 712 -26.90 -21.67 21.80
C THR A 712 -26.40 -23.11 21.97
N VAL A 713 -25.13 -23.32 22.34
CA VAL A 713 -24.67 -24.70 22.70
C VAL A 713 -23.86 -24.70 24.02
N ALA A 714 -23.99 -23.71 24.88
CA ALA A 714 -23.32 -23.73 26.21
C ALA A 714 -24.30 -23.77 27.41
N ALA A 715 -25.49 -24.30 27.22
CA ALA A 715 -26.43 -24.46 28.35
C ALA A 715 -27.33 -25.71 28.20
N GLN A 716 -26.73 -26.90 28.07
CA GLN A 716 -27.34 -28.20 28.42
C GLN A 716 -26.36 -29.33 28.14
N ALA A 717 -25.49 -29.63 29.11
CA ALA A 717 -25.04 -30.96 29.54
C ALA A 717 -24.12 -30.81 30.75
#